data_62f96e4980bfa22c2755ed812e6c31c0
#
_entry.id   62f96e4980bfa22c2755ed812e6c31c0
#
_cell.length_a   1.000
_cell.length_b   1.000
_cell.length_c   1.000
_cell.angle_alpha   90.00
_cell.angle_beta   90.00
_cell.angle_gamma   90.00
#
_symmetry.space_group_name_H-M   'P 1'
#
loop_
_entity.id
_entity.type
_entity.pdbx_description
1 polymer ?
#
loop_
_entity_poly.entity_id
_entity_poly.type
_entity_poly.pdbx_seq_one_letter_code
_entity_poly.pdbx_strand_id
1 'polypeptide(L)'
;MSSKPSARVSATGKSPIRAPKEVLDRISGRAHYLTTQMIWLANNREKEKGDPKIGGHPAACASSLHITGALHLVVKSGFDFIANKPHAAPVDHSYNYLLKLLLKTGGHHGDPIEFMGQNLSRLSQDEMDQTMLGLRKFSAHGEDVFQSYHSAYDSDHHGFLPSGTVGIPPVNVGYLAHAYRFAAEHGYKVPDAHFWAIIGDSEFREGSLFEAIPDFAERELGNLTWIVDYNRQSLDGHRITNKEIMNGTDDKRIERTMVANGWDVIQVQHGHKRLELFKRPGGAAFKKFLEDDLQDYEFQALLLVRDYKALREGLRKERPQLKDFLANVNDQELYWAFRDLGGHDIIALSQAMIKSKENKRKPTMIIAHTLKGWGLEDAAAPGNHSSLPDQKEVDALRIAQELSFDKKGAGAEGFASGRYFEGFAEGTAEGDYLKQRGEELYSQIKEHYASRDRNWNAFQERLEKNGEIPVALGISLKMAQYPHTQWMLGQLTAKLTRIANAPLEGQTAKGEDKALKPLPAEEIPWRAPAELFVTMAPDVGTSTNLNPAMDGKIFGAAVVPDFETELGVKDKKLPDLVPGEDNSDRFIRFEIAESNVMSCVGSYGKIREFLGIPILPLMTVYDFFIKRAHDQFFYNLYWKSSFICVGTPSGVTLSPEGAQHGWKSDFQIPNQITWEPFFCQELDWILSDAIKRHMKGDNAGRTGVVIRGVTRGAEQRLLLHSLKRQLRFKRDQTQALHATGFEMAGAIDEALVESMSEEEIFESIRHDVLAGAYYLVDYRGYAGYEPGDNVVNIFALGSLTTEALKASDALLRRGIYANVIVVTCTDLLLGVQAHEDGYAVLRQRLGLNANLHIVPAKDGGNVNLELAVIAGRRVPCVSVHDGEPGLLDNIGSALGIRQESLAVRKHSKCGRPSEIYKYHGLDSDSIIEACGKVLAETALEQTVVSTRTLASLNAGQQTAAPQTDWRQLWPERHEH
;
A
#
# COMPACT_ATOMS: atom_id res chain seq x y z
N MET A 1 4.98 -4.56 -40.06
CA MET A 1 4.73 -3.24 -40.72
C MET A 1 5.27 -2.16 -39.79
N SER A 2 6.30 -1.44 -40.23
CA SER A 2 6.97 -0.42 -39.42
C SER A 2 5.99 0.74 -39.14
N SER A 3 5.55 0.88 -37.92
CA SER A 3 4.80 2.05 -37.46
C SER A 3 5.80 3.19 -37.25
N LYS A 4 5.62 4.28 -38.02
CA LYS A 4 6.34 5.53 -37.82
C LYS A 4 6.05 6.08 -36.42
N PRO A 5 7.04 6.58 -35.68
CA PRO A 5 6.78 7.24 -34.42
C PRO A 5 5.92 8.48 -34.61
N SER A 6 4.90 8.65 -33.78
CA SER A 6 4.03 9.82 -33.74
C SER A 6 4.85 11.09 -33.52
N ALA A 7 4.48 12.14 -34.26
CA ALA A 7 5.16 13.42 -34.25
C ALA A 7 5.24 14.00 -32.85
N ARG A 8 6.47 14.14 -32.33
CA ARG A 8 6.80 14.94 -31.13
C ARG A 8 6.55 16.41 -31.43
N VAL A 9 5.76 17.06 -30.59
CA VAL A 9 5.75 18.53 -30.54
C VAL A 9 7.12 18.95 -29.97
N SER A 10 7.97 19.50 -30.83
CA SER A 10 9.26 20.03 -30.45
C SER A 10 9.08 21.25 -29.56
N ALA A 11 9.56 21.17 -28.33
CA ALA A 11 9.73 22.33 -27.48
C ALA A 11 10.69 23.32 -28.18
N THR A 12 10.22 24.50 -28.42
CA THR A 12 11.04 25.65 -28.93
C THR A 12 12.20 25.87 -27.99
N GLY A 13 13.42 25.94 -28.53
CA GLY A 13 14.70 25.96 -27.82
C GLY A 13 14.99 27.21 -26.98
N LYS A 14 14.11 27.52 -26.01
CA LYS A 14 14.39 28.47 -24.93
C LYS A 14 14.86 27.72 -23.71
N SER A 15 15.84 28.26 -22.97
CA SER A 15 16.29 27.71 -21.70
C SER A 15 15.07 27.37 -20.82
N PRO A 16 14.99 26.19 -20.23
CA PRO A 16 13.89 25.84 -19.29
C PRO A 16 13.92 26.73 -18.03
N ILE A 17 15.04 27.32 -17.67
CA ILE A 17 15.13 28.33 -16.60
C ILE A 17 14.70 29.71 -17.17
N ARG A 18 13.47 30.09 -16.84
CA ARG A 18 12.81 31.29 -17.44
C ARG A 18 12.87 32.53 -16.56
N ALA A 19 13.31 32.39 -15.29
CA ALA A 19 13.44 33.52 -14.36
C ALA A 19 14.88 33.71 -13.91
N PRO A 20 15.29 34.96 -13.61
CA PRO A 20 16.57 35.27 -12.98
C PRO A 20 16.70 34.55 -11.61
N LYS A 21 17.95 34.27 -11.22
CA LYS A 21 18.22 33.61 -9.93
C LYS A 21 17.62 34.36 -8.74
N GLU A 22 17.73 35.68 -8.76
CA GLU A 22 17.25 36.59 -7.71
C GLU A 22 15.74 36.43 -7.47
N VAL A 23 14.94 36.26 -8.53
CA VAL A 23 13.49 36.02 -8.45
C VAL A 23 13.22 34.65 -7.81
N LEU A 24 13.93 33.61 -8.25
CA LEU A 24 13.77 32.26 -7.71
C LEU A 24 14.21 32.17 -6.23
N ASP A 25 15.29 32.85 -5.87
CA ASP A 25 15.78 32.91 -4.48
C ASP A 25 14.76 33.64 -3.57
N ARG A 26 14.17 34.76 -4.04
CA ARG A 26 13.11 35.47 -3.28
C ARG A 26 11.88 34.62 -3.08
N ILE A 27 11.43 33.90 -4.10
CA ILE A 27 10.32 32.94 -3.99
C ILE A 27 10.66 31.84 -2.98
N SER A 28 11.87 31.27 -3.03
CA SER A 28 12.30 30.24 -2.07
C SER A 28 12.38 30.77 -0.64
N GLY A 29 12.84 32.02 -0.46
CA GLY A 29 12.83 32.69 0.83
C GLY A 29 11.40 32.86 1.38
N ARG A 30 10.43 33.21 0.52
CA ARG A 30 9.02 33.29 0.89
C ARG A 30 8.46 31.92 1.27
N ALA A 31 8.78 30.86 0.52
CA ALA A 31 8.39 29.49 0.85
C ALA A 31 8.98 29.05 2.19
N HIS A 32 10.23 29.42 2.49
CA HIS A 32 10.85 29.14 3.79
C HIS A 32 10.12 29.81 4.94
N TYR A 33 9.77 31.09 4.80
CA TYR A 33 8.93 31.81 5.78
C TYR A 33 7.57 31.12 5.97
N LEU A 34 6.85 30.84 4.88
CA LEU A 34 5.52 30.21 4.95
C LEU A 34 5.57 28.83 5.65
N THR A 35 6.57 28.02 5.32
CA THR A 35 6.80 26.71 5.94
C THR A 35 7.02 26.83 7.45
N THR A 36 7.91 27.73 7.85
CA THR A 36 8.25 27.95 9.26
C THR A 36 7.08 28.53 10.03
N GLN A 37 6.38 29.51 9.43
CA GLN A 37 5.16 30.13 9.98
C GLN A 37 4.05 29.10 10.19
N MET A 38 3.80 28.23 9.21
CA MET A 38 2.79 27.18 9.29
C MET A 38 3.06 26.22 10.46
N ILE A 39 4.31 25.77 10.62
CA ILE A 39 4.71 24.89 11.72
C ILE A 39 4.60 25.61 13.07
N TRP A 40 5.04 26.88 13.13
CA TRP A 40 4.93 27.68 14.34
C TRP A 40 3.47 27.88 14.76
N LEU A 41 2.57 28.23 13.82
CA LEU A 41 1.14 28.39 14.07
C LEU A 41 0.49 27.10 14.56
N ALA A 42 0.82 25.95 13.97
CA ALA A 42 0.33 24.66 14.43
C ALA A 42 0.65 24.38 15.90
N ASN A 43 1.84 24.82 16.37
CA ASN A 43 2.28 24.62 17.75
C ASN A 43 1.78 25.68 18.74
N ASN A 44 1.34 26.86 18.27
CA ASN A 44 0.90 27.99 19.08
C ASN A 44 -0.61 28.29 18.97
N ARG A 45 -1.39 27.44 18.26
CA ARG A 45 -2.85 27.51 18.27
C ARG A 45 -3.41 27.17 19.66
N GLU A 46 -4.65 27.56 19.89
CA GLU A 46 -5.35 27.26 21.13
C GLU A 46 -5.38 25.75 21.40
N LYS A 47 -5.03 25.36 22.59
CA LYS A 47 -4.93 23.97 23.05
C LYS A 47 -5.58 23.84 24.43
N GLU A 48 -6.05 22.63 24.74
CA GLU A 48 -6.43 22.30 26.10
C GLU A 48 -5.19 22.18 26.99
N LYS A 49 -5.40 22.45 28.30
CA LYS A 49 -4.31 22.35 29.27
C LYS A 49 -3.87 20.90 29.40
N GLY A 50 -2.65 20.62 28.96
CA GLY A 50 -2.08 19.26 28.97
C GLY A 50 -1.83 18.67 27.60
N ASP A 51 -2.35 19.27 26.53
CA ASP A 51 -2.09 18.82 25.17
C ASP A 51 -0.60 18.78 24.83
N PRO A 52 -0.15 17.75 24.12
CA PRO A 52 1.21 17.64 23.68
C PRO A 52 1.56 18.69 22.63
N LYS A 53 2.85 18.85 22.38
CA LYS A 53 3.31 19.63 21.23
C LYS A 53 2.83 18.98 19.93
N ILE A 54 2.34 19.78 19.00
CA ILE A 54 1.98 19.31 17.66
C ILE A 54 3.22 18.83 16.90
N GLY A 55 4.37 19.47 17.18
CA GLY A 55 5.63 19.10 16.55
C GLY A 55 5.77 19.62 15.13
N GLY A 56 6.77 19.10 14.43
CA GLY A 56 7.16 19.49 13.07
C GLY A 56 8.65 19.34 12.90
N HIS A 57 9.14 19.58 11.69
CA HIS A 57 10.54 19.34 11.34
C HIS A 57 11.11 20.51 10.52
N PRO A 58 11.17 21.73 11.09
CA PRO A 58 11.60 22.93 10.36
C PRO A 58 12.99 22.77 9.73
N ALA A 59 13.94 22.18 10.48
CA ALA A 59 15.29 21.94 9.99
C ALA A 59 15.35 20.99 8.77
N ALA A 60 14.51 19.96 8.75
CA ALA A 60 14.41 19.05 7.61
C ALA A 60 13.73 19.71 6.40
N CYS A 61 12.73 20.55 6.65
CA CYS A 61 12.10 21.38 5.63
C CYS A 61 13.12 22.32 4.99
N ALA A 62 13.86 23.06 5.80
CA ALA A 62 14.90 24.01 5.34
C ALA A 62 16.01 23.31 4.54
N SER A 63 16.37 22.06 4.89
CA SER A 63 17.31 21.23 4.15
C SER A 63 16.85 21.01 2.70
N SER A 64 15.58 20.63 2.50
CA SER A 64 15.01 20.27 1.18
C SER A 64 14.43 21.47 0.41
N LEU A 65 14.48 22.67 0.96
CA LEU A 65 13.80 23.86 0.45
C LEU A 65 14.08 24.14 -1.04
N HIS A 66 15.35 24.21 -1.42
CA HIS A 66 15.75 24.55 -2.79
C HIS A 66 15.63 23.35 -3.75
N ILE A 67 15.73 22.12 -3.25
CA ILE A 67 15.47 20.90 -4.04
C ILE A 67 14.02 20.92 -4.50
N THR A 68 13.10 21.11 -3.57
CA THR A 68 11.67 21.23 -3.85
C THR A 68 11.36 22.45 -4.71
N GLY A 69 12.01 23.58 -4.43
CA GLY A 69 11.89 24.80 -5.22
C GLY A 69 12.30 24.61 -6.68
N ALA A 70 13.42 23.94 -6.95
CA ALA A 70 13.87 23.64 -8.30
C ALA A 70 12.88 22.77 -9.08
N LEU A 71 12.26 21.78 -8.42
CA LEU A 71 11.20 20.98 -8.99
C LEU A 71 9.97 21.84 -9.34
N HIS A 72 9.39 22.51 -8.36
CA HIS A 72 8.14 23.26 -8.54
C HIS A 72 8.26 24.45 -9.49
N LEU A 73 9.30 25.24 -9.30
CA LEU A 73 9.45 26.49 -10.05
C LEU A 73 9.99 26.30 -11.46
N VAL A 74 10.84 25.27 -11.70
CA VAL A 74 11.57 25.17 -12.96
C VAL A 74 11.29 23.88 -13.72
N VAL A 75 11.39 22.71 -13.08
CA VAL A 75 11.67 21.44 -13.80
C VAL A 75 10.47 20.55 -14.01
N LYS A 76 9.61 20.38 -12.99
CA LYS A 76 8.49 19.43 -13.09
C LYS A 76 7.43 19.87 -14.09
N SER A 77 6.73 18.93 -14.67
CA SER A 77 5.46 19.14 -15.37
C SER A 77 4.28 18.79 -14.45
N GLY A 78 3.06 19.14 -14.84
CA GLY A 78 1.85 18.71 -14.15
C GLY A 78 1.52 17.23 -14.33
N PHE A 79 2.31 16.50 -15.11
CA PHE A 79 2.20 15.04 -15.31
C PHE A 79 3.16 14.26 -14.42
N ASP A 80 4.14 14.92 -13.81
CA ASP A 80 5.21 14.29 -13.03
C ASP A 80 4.71 13.81 -11.66
N PHE A 81 5.36 12.78 -11.12
CA PHE A 81 5.12 12.24 -9.77
C PHE A 81 6.33 12.44 -8.88
N ILE A 82 6.06 12.69 -7.61
CA ILE A 82 7.10 12.96 -6.60
C ILE A 82 6.89 12.08 -5.38
N ALA A 83 7.87 11.22 -5.06
CA ALA A 83 8.02 10.61 -3.76
C ALA A 83 8.85 11.55 -2.89
N ASN A 84 8.20 12.27 -1.99
CA ASN A 84 8.87 13.28 -1.19
C ASN A 84 9.47 12.70 0.09
N LYS A 85 10.56 13.28 0.55
CA LYS A 85 11.06 13.08 1.91
C LYS A 85 9.96 13.43 2.92
N PRO A 86 9.57 12.52 3.84
CA PRO A 86 8.37 12.73 4.66
C PRO A 86 8.36 14.05 5.41
N HIS A 87 9.47 14.38 6.06
CA HIS A 87 9.60 15.58 6.91
C HIS A 87 9.58 16.91 6.13
N ALA A 88 9.66 16.87 4.79
CA ALA A 88 9.66 18.05 3.94
C ALA A 88 8.29 18.38 3.31
N ALA A 89 7.21 17.65 3.68
CA ALA A 89 5.87 17.94 3.19
C ALA A 89 5.46 19.42 3.35
N PRO A 90 5.71 20.12 4.48
CA PRO A 90 5.36 21.53 4.60
C PRO A 90 6.01 22.47 3.58
N VAL A 91 7.15 22.09 3.02
CA VAL A 91 7.81 22.86 1.94
C VAL A 91 7.01 22.74 0.63
N ASP A 92 6.56 21.53 0.31
CA ASP A 92 5.71 21.32 -0.86
C ASP A 92 4.40 22.09 -0.75
N HIS A 93 3.74 22.04 0.40
CA HIS A 93 2.52 22.81 0.67
C HIS A 93 2.75 24.31 0.45
N SER A 94 3.89 24.83 0.89
CA SER A 94 4.24 26.24 0.72
C SER A 94 4.45 26.62 -0.75
N TYR A 95 5.11 25.79 -1.56
CA TYR A 95 5.24 26.03 -3.00
C TYR A 95 3.92 25.91 -3.75
N ASN A 96 3.10 24.92 -3.40
CA ASN A 96 1.76 24.78 -3.98
C ASN A 96 0.85 25.96 -3.62
N TYR A 97 0.95 26.48 -2.39
CA TYR A 97 0.27 27.71 -1.98
C TYR A 97 0.69 28.92 -2.85
N LEU A 98 2.00 29.15 -3.02
CA LEU A 98 2.51 30.24 -3.83
C LEU A 98 2.12 30.14 -5.31
N LEU A 99 2.08 28.94 -5.85
CA LEU A 99 1.65 28.64 -7.22
C LEU A 99 0.13 28.59 -7.40
N LYS A 100 -0.64 28.71 -6.33
CA LYS A 100 -2.10 28.50 -6.30
C LYS A 100 -2.51 27.13 -6.85
N LEU A 101 -1.78 26.09 -6.43
CA LEU A 101 -1.98 24.70 -6.83
C LEU A 101 -2.42 23.82 -5.66
N LEU A 102 -2.97 24.40 -4.59
CA LEU A 102 -3.78 23.65 -3.63
C LEU A 102 -5.11 23.36 -4.30
N LEU A 103 -5.40 22.09 -4.49
CA LEU A 103 -6.48 21.63 -5.36
C LEU A 103 -7.53 20.87 -4.56
N LYS A 104 -8.77 20.97 -5.00
CA LYS A 104 -9.90 20.24 -4.46
C LYS A 104 -10.48 19.34 -5.52
N THR A 105 -10.62 18.07 -5.21
CA THR A 105 -11.38 17.11 -6.03
C THR A 105 -12.65 16.74 -5.27
N GLY A 106 -13.74 16.51 -5.97
CA GLY A 106 -15.07 16.26 -5.39
C GLY A 106 -15.18 14.97 -4.55
N GLY A 107 -14.14 14.31 -4.19
CA GLY A 107 -14.11 13.09 -3.37
C GLY A 107 -13.08 13.13 -2.26
N HIS A 108 -12.61 14.30 -1.89
CA HIS A 108 -11.54 14.45 -0.89
C HIS A 108 -11.80 13.73 0.43
N HIS A 109 -13.05 13.66 0.84
CA HIS A 109 -13.45 13.09 2.12
C HIS A 109 -14.28 11.82 1.96
N GLY A 110 -14.44 11.36 0.72
CA GLY A 110 -15.11 10.12 0.37
C GLY A 110 -14.11 9.02 0.05
N ASP A 111 -14.63 7.98 -0.58
CA ASP A 111 -13.79 6.93 -1.10
C ASP A 111 -12.94 7.47 -2.25
N PRO A 112 -11.60 7.50 -2.12
CA PRO A 112 -10.71 8.10 -3.13
C PRO A 112 -10.63 7.31 -4.43
N ILE A 113 -11.35 6.21 -4.56
CA ILE A 113 -11.41 5.41 -5.79
C ILE A 113 -12.41 6.02 -6.79
N GLU A 114 -13.35 6.84 -6.32
CA GLU A 114 -14.24 7.58 -7.23
C GLU A 114 -13.49 8.75 -7.87
N PHE A 115 -13.02 8.56 -9.08
CA PHE A 115 -12.43 9.63 -9.88
C PHE A 115 -13.32 10.08 -11.06
N MET A 116 -14.35 9.35 -11.37
CA MET A 116 -15.23 9.66 -12.50
C MET A 116 -16.19 10.80 -12.18
N GLY A 117 -16.20 11.80 -13.03
CA GLY A 117 -17.08 12.97 -12.89
C GLY A 117 -16.66 13.98 -11.80
N GLN A 118 -15.45 13.86 -11.24
CA GLN A 118 -14.95 14.80 -10.25
C GLN A 118 -14.46 16.09 -10.92
N ASN A 119 -14.98 17.22 -10.46
CA ASN A 119 -14.49 18.53 -10.87
C ASN A 119 -13.24 18.89 -10.06
N LEU A 120 -12.09 18.89 -10.72
CA LEU A 120 -10.87 19.44 -10.15
C LEU A 120 -10.96 20.96 -10.12
N SER A 121 -10.81 21.56 -8.95
CA SER A 121 -10.81 23.02 -8.78
C SER A 121 -9.66 23.47 -7.88
N ARG A 122 -9.21 24.70 -8.07
CA ARG A 122 -8.30 25.35 -7.13
C ARG A 122 -9.06 25.79 -5.90
N LEU A 123 -8.41 25.71 -4.75
CA LEU A 123 -8.90 26.36 -3.53
C LEU A 123 -8.91 27.88 -3.71
N SER A 124 -9.92 28.54 -3.17
CA SER A 124 -9.92 30.00 -2.99
C SER A 124 -8.79 30.43 -2.04
N GLN A 125 -8.48 31.73 -2.02
CA GLN A 125 -7.44 32.26 -1.11
C GLN A 125 -7.78 31.95 0.36
N ASP A 126 -9.02 32.12 0.77
CA ASP A 126 -9.45 31.85 2.14
C ASP A 126 -9.36 30.37 2.49
N GLU A 127 -9.74 29.47 1.56
CA GLU A 127 -9.59 28.03 1.74
C GLU A 127 -8.12 27.63 1.83
N MET A 128 -7.24 28.20 0.99
CA MET A 128 -5.80 27.95 1.07
C MET A 128 -5.22 28.39 2.41
N ASP A 129 -5.61 29.57 2.91
CA ASP A 129 -5.13 30.07 4.20
C ASP A 129 -5.63 29.18 5.35
N GLN A 130 -6.88 28.72 5.32
CA GLN A 130 -7.41 27.77 6.31
C GLN A 130 -6.70 26.42 6.26
N THR A 131 -6.40 25.92 5.07
CA THR A 131 -5.66 24.66 4.91
C THR A 131 -4.25 24.77 5.49
N MET A 132 -3.56 25.87 5.25
CA MET A 132 -2.23 26.15 5.84
C MET A 132 -2.30 26.24 7.38
N LEU A 133 -3.36 26.83 7.93
CA LEU A 133 -3.60 26.85 9.38
C LEU A 133 -3.94 25.45 9.94
N GLY A 134 -4.43 24.57 9.08
CA GLY A 134 -4.87 23.22 9.44
C GLY A 134 -3.76 22.19 9.54
N LEU A 135 -2.48 22.55 9.49
CA LEU A 135 -1.38 21.56 9.61
C LEU A 135 -1.53 20.73 10.88
N ARG A 136 -1.61 19.38 10.70
CA ARG A 136 -1.78 18.41 11.78
C ARG A 136 -3.01 18.66 12.66
N LYS A 137 -4.07 19.22 12.10
CA LYS A 137 -5.36 19.37 12.75
C LYS A 137 -6.21 18.15 12.45
N PHE A 138 -6.95 17.68 13.44
CA PHE A 138 -7.95 16.64 13.21
C PHE A 138 -9.10 17.21 12.37
N SER A 139 -9.47 16.49 11.31
CA SER A 139 -10.66 16.77 10.52
C SER A 139 -11.44 15.47 10.35
N ALA A 140 -12.66 15.47 10.88
CA ALA A 140 -13.56 14.33 10.75
C ALA A 140 -14.32 14.35 9.42
N HIS A 141 -14.71 15.54 8.95
CA HIS A 141 -15.59 15.70 7.81
C HIS A 141 -15.33 17.02 7.06
N GLY A 142 -14.88 16.93 5.83
CA GLY A 142 -15.00 17.98 4.83
C GLY A 142 -14.12 19.22 4.98
N GLU A 143 -13.21 19.26 5.92
CA GLU A 143 -12.24 20.34 6.06
C GLU A 143 -10.95 19.99 5.34
N ASP A 144 -10.43 20.91 4.52
CA ASP A 144 -9.12 20.78 3.92
C ASP A 144 -8.05 21.06 4.98
N VAL A 145 -7.23 20.06 5.30
CA VAL A 145 -6.14 20.15 6.29
C VAL A 145 -4.94 19.39 5.79
N PHE A 146 -3.74 19.76 6.24
CA PHE A 146 -2.54 18.99 5.97
C PHE A 146 -2.24 17.99 7.09
N GLN A 147 -1.97 16.76 6.72
CA GLN A 147 -1.51 15.72 7.64
C GLN A 147 -0.04 15.92 8.02
N SER A 148 0.52 15.01 8.82
CA SER A 148 1.94 15.09 9.23
C SER A 148 2.90 14.96 8.06
N TYR A 149 2.52 14.17 7.05
CA TYR A 149 3.25 13.84 5.83
C TYR A 149 2.28 13.87 4.67
N HIS A 150 2.76 13.81 3.43
CA HIS A 150 1.85 13.71 2.30
C HIS A 150 0.88 12.55 2.46
N SER A 151 -0.37 12.85 2.26
CA SER A 151 -1.50 11.93 2.41
C SER A 151 -2.43 12.06 1.21
N ALA A 152 -3.17 11.00 0.90
CA ALA A 152 -4.22 11.04 -0.10
C ALA A 152 -5.37 12.01 0.25
N TYR A 153 -5.36 12.56 1.45
CA TYR A 153 -6.37 13.50 1.96
C TYR A 153 -5.90 14.97 1.95
N ASP A 154 -4.65 15.22 1.59
CA ASP A 154 -4.12 16.59 1.51
C ASP A 154 -4.59 17.28 0.22
N SER A 155 -4.81 18.60 0.28
CA SER A 155 -5.28 19.42 -0.84
C SER A 155 -4.26 19.55 -1.98
N ASP A 156 -3.01 19.16 -1.77
CA ASP A 156 -1.94 19.20 -2.78
C ASP A 156 -1.43 17.79 -3.15
N HIS A 157 -2.24 16.76 -2.89
CA HIS A 157 -1.80 15.37 -3.12
C HIS A 157 -1.58 15.00 -4.60
N HIS A 158 -1.96 15.86 -5.55
CA HIS A 158 -1.77 15.57 -6.97
C HIS A 158 -0.28 15.40 -7.32
N GLY A 159 0.06 14.26 -7.91
CA GLY A 159 1.42 13.91 -8.30
C GLY A 159 2.35 13.53 -7.14
N PHE A 160 1.87 13.51 -5.91
CA PHE A 160 2.63 13.05 -4.74
C PHE A 160 2.20 11.66 -4.29
N LEU A 161 3.17 10.84 -3.89
CA LEU A 161 2.91 9.59 -3.22
C LEU A 161 2.77 9.85 -1.71
N PRO A 162 1.88 9.13 -1.00
CA PRO A 162 1.85 9.17 0.45
C PRO A 162 3.24 8.94 1.02
N SER A 163 3.64 9.75 1.98
CA SER A 163 4.95 9.64 2.63
C SER A 163 4.79 9.33 4.12
N GLY A 164 5.89 9.12 4.83
CA GLY A 164 5.89 8.67 6.22
C GLY A 164 6.57 7.33 6.39
N THR A 165 6.41 6.44 5.45
CA THR A 165 7.08 5.14 5.39
C THR A 165 8.41 5.33 4.65
N VAL A 166 9.46 5.55 5.43
CA VAL A 166 10.80 5.85 4.92
C VAL A 166 11.31 4.68 4.03
N GLY A 167 11.87 4.99 2.86
CA GLY A 167 12.46 4.01 1.94
C GLY A 167 11.48 3.32 0.98
N ILE A 168 10.17 3.41 1.20
CA ILE A 168 9.16 2.76 0.36
C ILE A 168 8.68 3.64 -0.80
N PRO A 169 8.26 4.89 -0.60
CA PRO A 169 7.78 5.74 -1.70
C PRO A 169 8.77 5.94 -2.85
N PRO A 170 10.10 6.03 -2.62
CA PRO A 170 11.08 6.08 -3.70
C PRO A 170 11.07 4.84 -4.60
N VAL A 171 10.81 3.67 -4.04
CA VAL A 171 10.70 2.42 -4.78
C VAL A 171 9.38 2.37 -5.56
N ASN A 172 8.28 2.73 -4.91
CA ASN A 172 6.97 2.76 -5.56
C ASN A 172 6.93 3.73 -6.75
N VAL A 173 7.55 4.92 -6.64
CA VAL A 173 7.59 5.87 -7.76
C VAL A 173 8.39 5.35 -8.95
N GLY A 174 9.43 4.54 -8.71
CA GLY A 174 10.18 3.84 -9.76
C GLY A 174 9.32 2.79 -10.47
N TYR A 175 8.60 1.96 -9.73
CA TYR A 175 7.67 1.00 -10.35
C TYR A 175 6.46 1.67 -10.99
N LEU A 176 6.07 2.85 -10.55
CA LEU A 176 5.06 3.65 -11.24
C LEU A 176 5.57 4.09 -12.62
N ALA A 177 6.85 4.51 -12.72
CA ALA A 177 7.50 4.81 -14.01
C ALA A 177 7.51 3.59 -14.94
N HIS A 178 7.78 2.41 -14.40
CA HIS A 178 7.73 1.16 -15.14
C HIS A 178 6.31 0.81 -15.61
N ALA A 179 5.31 1.02 -14.76
CA ALA A 179 3.90 0.78 -15.10
C ALA A 179 3.38 1.74 -16.18
N TYR A 180 3.83 2.99 -16.18
CA TYR A 180 3.54 3.95 -17.27
C TYR A 180 4.12 3.48 -18.59
N ARG A 181 5.36 2.96 -18.57
CA ARG A 181 5.96 2.37 -19.77
C ARG A 181 5.20 1.15 -20.24
N PHE A 182 4.79 0.26 -19.33
CA PHE A 182 3.94 -0.88 -19.65
C PHE A 182 2.66 -0.44 -20.38
N ALA A 183 1.93 0.51 -19.83
CA ALA A 183 0.72 1.03 -20.45
C ALA A 183 0.99 1.63 -21.85
N ALA A 184 2.07 2.40 -22.01
CA ALA A 184 2.43 3.01 -23.30
C ALA A 184 2.80 1.95 -24.36
N GLU A 185 3.59 0.94 -24.00
CA GLU A 185 4.01 -0.14 -24.91
C GLU A 185 2.85 -1.07 -25.29
N HIS A 186 1.82 -1.15 -24.43
CA HIS A 186 0.56 -1.86 -24.73
C HIS A 186 -0.50 -0.98 -25.45
N GLY A 187 -0.08 0.17 -26.00
CA GLY A 187 -0.90 0.98 -26.91
C GLY A 187 -1.84 1.98 -26.25
N TYR A 188 -1.75 2.15 -24.91
CA TYR A 188 -2.53 3.16 -24.23
C TYR A 188 -1.92 4.56 -24.36
N LYS A 189 -2.76 5.59 -24.33
CA LYS A 189 -2.30 6.98 -24.31
C LYS A 189 -1.84 7.34 -22.91
N VAL A 190 -0.54 7.58 -22.77
CA VAL A 190 0.11 7.88 -21.49
C VAL A 190 0.80 9.24 -21.59
N PRO A 191 0.61 10.16 -20.64
CA PRO A 191 1.35 11.43 -20.58
C PRO A 191 2.86 11.19 -20.48
N ASP A 192 3.65 12.12 -21.03
CA ASP A 192 5.12 12.14 -20.87
C ASP A 192 5.45 12.64 -19.46
N ALA A 193 5.49 11.73 -18.49
CA ALA A 193 5.75 11.99 -17.08
C ALA A 193 7.19 11.64 -16.70
N HIS A 194 7.76 12.42 -15.79
CA HIS A 194 9.01 12.09 -15.11
C HIS A 194 8.72 11.77 -13.64
N PHE A 195 9.50 10.86 -13.08
CA PHE A 195 9.28 10.30 -11.74
C PHE A 195 10.45 10.71 -10.84
N TRP A 196 10.11 11.40 -9.76
CA TRP A 196 11.09 12.01 -8.85
C TRP A 196 10.98 11.38 -7.47
N ALA A 197 12.12 11.14 -6.82
CA ALA A 197 12.14 10.85 -5.39
C ALA A 197 13.15 11.75 -4.67
N ILE A 198 12.77 12.32 -3.54
CA ILE A 198 13.66 13.04 -2.63
C ILE A 198 13.90 12.13 -1.42
N ILE A 199 15.14 11.72 -1.22
CA ILE A 199 15.55 10.71 -0.25
C ILE A 199 16.51 11.33 0.76
N GLY A 200 16.35 11.04 2.05
CA GLY A 200 17.35 11.43 3.04
C GLY A 200 18.61 10.57 2.96
N ASP A 201 19.76 11.11 3.32
CA ASP A 201 21.03 10.37 3.33
C ASP A 201 21.01 9.16 4.29
N SER A 202 20.34 9.30 5.44
CA SER A 202 20.12 8.19 6.37
C SER A 202 19.10 7.17 5.85
N GLU A 203 18.09 7.62 5.11
CA GLU A 203 17.08 6.81 4.45
C GLU A 203 17.70 5.89 3.38
N PHE A 204 18.79 6.30 2.76
CA PHE A 204 19.53 5.49 1.78
C PHE A 204 20.12 4.18 2.35
N ARG A 205 19.72 3.77 3.52
CA ARG A 205 20.06 2.47 4.13
C ARG A 205 18.90 1.48 4.20
N GLU A 206 17.72 1.92 3.79
CA GLU A 206 16.56 1.04 3.73
C GLU A 206 16.78 -0.12 2.74
N GLY A 207 16.41 -1.34 3.15
CA GLY A 207 16.66 -2.55 2.37
C GLY A 207 15.97 -2.54 1.02
N SER A 208 14.74 -2.03 0.94
CA SER A 208 13.98 -1.93 -0.31
C SER A 208 14.65 -1.08 -1.38
N LEU A 209 15.40 -0.03 -1.00
CA LEU A 209 16.18 0.76 -1.95
C LEU A 209 17.30 -0.06 -2.56
N PHE A 210 17.98 -0.92 -1.76
CA PHE A 210 19.07 -1.78 -2.26
C PHE A 210 18.57 -2.88 -3.19
N GLU A 211 17.38 -3.40 -3.00
CA GLU A 211 16.73 -4.29 -3.97
C GLU A 211 16.41 -3.54 -5.28
N ALA A 212 15.96 -2.27 -5.19
CA ALA A 212 15.52 -1.47 -6.33
C ALA A 212 16.67 -0.92 -7.20
N ILE A 213 17.82 -0.64 -6.61
CA ILE A 213 18.95 -0.01 -7.31
C ILE A 213 19.37 -0.79 -8.56
N PRO A 214 19.71 -2.09 -8.49
CA PRO A 214 20.02 -2.87 -9.69
C PRO A 214 18.82 -3.02 -10.62
N ASP A 215 17.63 -3.28 -10.07
CA ASP A 215 16.43 -3.57 -10.83
C ASP A 215 15.99 -2.40 -11.72
N PHE A 216 16.04 -1.17 -11.24
CA PHE A 216 15.67 0.01 -12.03
C PHE A 216 16.65 0.32 -13.16
N ALA A 217 17.92 0.01 -12.96
CA ALA A 217 18.94 0.15 -14.01
C ALA A 217 18.75 -0.92 -15.10
N GLU A 218 18.53 -2.17 -14.71
CA GLU A 218 18.27 -3.27 -15.63
C GLU A 218 16.98 -3.05 -16.44
N ARG A 219 15.97 -2.45 -15.83
CA ARG A 219 14.72 -2.05 -16.51
C ARG A 219 14.84 -0.76 -17.32
N GLU A 220 15.99 -0.15 -17.39
CA GLU A 220 16.25 1.06 -18.17
C GLU A 220 15.28 2.21 -17.88
N LEU A 221 15.04 2.54 -16.60
CA LEU A 221 14.11 3.59 -16.20
C LEU A 221 14.70 5.00 -16.34
N GLY A 222 14.96 5.44 -17.57
CA GLY A 222 15.55 6.75 -17.86
C GLY A 222 14.63 7.96 -17.58
N ASN A 223 13.39 7.74 -17.19
CA ASN A 223 12.45 8.77 -16.72
C ASN A 223 12.34 8.81 -15.18
N LEU A 224 13.29 8.21 -14.47
CA LEU A 224 13.38 8.19 -13.01
C LEU A 224 14.60 8.95 -12.54
N THR A 225 14.41 9.86 -11.58
CA THR A 225 15.50 10.55 -10.89
C THR A 225 15.30 10.50 -9.38
N TRP A 226 16.28 9.97 -8.67
CA TRP A 226 16.38 10.03 -7.21
C TRP A 226 17.30 11.18 -6.81
N ILE A 227 16.91 11.95 -5.81
CA ILE A 227 17.65 13.11 -5.30
C ILE A 227 17.94 12.88 -3.82
N VAL A 228 19.20 12.70 -3.45
CA VAL A 228 19.59 12.59 -2.04
C VAL A 228 19.76 13.99 -1.45
N ASP A 229 18.95 14.32 -0.46
CA ASP A 229 19.15 15.47 0.42
C ASP A 229 20.27 15.14 1.41
N TYR A 230 21.52 15.39 0.97
CA TYR A 230 22.73 15.01 1.66
C TYR A 230 23.14 16.08 2.68
N ASN A 231 22.54 16.03 3.86
CA ASN A 231 22.75 16.99 4.93
C ASN A 231 23.67 16.50 6.07
N ARG A 232 24.12 15.25 6.03
CA ARG A 232 25.04 14.61 6.99
C ARG A 232 24.49 14.49 8.41
N GLN A 233 23.15 14.47 8.56
CA GLN A 233 22.52 14.35 9.86
C GLN A 233 21.41 13.31 9.86
N SER A 234 21.41 12.41 10.84
CA SER A 234 20.30 11.53 11.17
C SER A 234 19.37 12.18 12.19
N LEU A 235 18.40 11.41 12.69
CA LEU A 235 17.55 11.79 13.82
C LEU A 235 18.39 12.03 15.08
N ASP A 236 19.37 11.14 15.35
CA ASP A 236 20.15 11.10 16.57
C ASP A 236 21.37 12.04 16.56
N GLY A 237 21.69 12.67 15.44
CA GLY A 237 22.80 13.61 15.35
C GLY A 237 23.60 13.55 14.06
N HIS A 238 24.88 13.92 14.16
CA HIS A 238 25.78 13.99 13.03
C HIS A 238 26.20 12.62 12.52
N ARG A 239 26.36 12.54 11.21
CA ARG A 239 26.86 11.34 10.54
C ARG A 239 28.33 11.14 10.86
N ILE A 240 28.66 9.95 11.34
CA ILE A 240 30.05 9.51 11.56
C ILE A 240 30.34 8.37 10.60
N THR A 241 31.22 8.61 9.63
CA THR A 241 31.59 7.64 8.63
C THR A 241 33.01 7.13 8.89
N ASN A 242 33.23 5.82 8.87
CA ASN A 242 34.58 5.28 8.90
C ASN A 242 35.23 5.47 7.52
N LYS A 243 35.89 6.62 7.34
CA LYS A 243 36.46 7.06 6.06
C LYS A 243 37.50 6.08 5.52
N GLU A 244 38.28 5.45 6.38
CA GLU A 244 39.34 4.52 5.95
C GLU A 244 38.76 3.27 5.34
N ILE A 245 37.78 2.62 6.02
CA ILE A 245 37.12 1.41 5.51
C ILE A 245 36.25 1.74 4.30
N MET A 246 35.53 2.85 4.37
CA MET A 246 34.61 3.25 3.30
C MET A 246 35.31 3.92 2.11
N ASN A 247 36.59 4.17 2.20
CA ASN A 247 37.38 4.89 1.21
C ASN A 247 36.72 6.21 0.75
N GLY A 248 36.43 7.07 1.73
CA GLY A 248 35.82 8.38 1.54
C GLY A 248 34.60 8.64 2.41
N THR A 249 33.92 9.73 2.15
CA THR A 249 32.69 10.17 2.80
C THR A 249 31.45 9.38 2.33
N ASP A 250 30.32 9.57 3.00
CA ASP A 250 29.12 8.79 2.71
C ASP A 250 28.53 9.12 1.31
N ASP A 251 28.64 10.36 0.83
CA ASP A 251 28.26 10.73 -0.55
C ASP A 251 29.07 9.94 -1.60
N LYS A 252 30.39 9.73 -1.34
CA LYS A 252 31.22 8.91 -2.23
C LYS A 252 30.85 7.42 -2.20
N ARG A 253 30.39 6.92 -1.05
CA ARG A 253 29.85 5.56 -0.95
C ARG A 253 28.55 5.46 -1.78
N ILE A 254 27.63 6.40 -1.62
CA ILE A 254 26.38 6.44 -2.40
C ILE A 254 26.71 6.49 -3.90
N GLU A 255 27.57 7.41 -4.34
CA GLU A 255 27.98 7.54 -5.73
C GLU A 255 28.51 6.20 -6.30
N ARG A 256 29.46 5.57 -5.59
CA ARG A 256 30.01 4.28 -6.04
C ARG A 256 28.97 3.16 -6.11
N THR A 257 28.06 3.12 -5.13
CA THR A 257 26.98 2.13 -5.14
C THR A 257 26.11 2.30 -6.39
N MET A 258 25.72 3.52 -6.70
CA MET A 258 24.84 3.81 -7.83
C MET A 258 25.53 3.56 -9.18
N VAL A 259 26.77 4.04 -9.34
CA VAL A 259 27.57 3.83 -10.57
C VAL A 259 27.82 2.35 -10.81
N ALA A 260 28.16 1.57 -9.77
CA ALA A 260 28.39 0.12 -9.86
C ALA A 260 27.14 -0.65 -10.31
N ASN A 261 25.96 -0.09 -10.07
CA ASN A 261 24.68 -0.68 -10.48
C ASN A 261 24.07 0.01 -11.72
N GLY A 262 24.86 0.72 -12.51
CA GLY A 262 24.44 1.22 -13.83
C GLY A 262 23.70 2.55 -13.84
N TRP A 263 23.57 3.25 -12.72
CA TRP A 263 22.96 4.58 -12.66
C TRP A 263 23.89 5.69 -13.12
N ASP A 264 23.34 6.74 -13.67
CA ASP A 264 24.06 8.01 -13.81
C ASP A 264 24.03 8.77 -12.49
N VAL A 265 25.16 9.41 -12.11
CA VAL A 265 25.26 10.16 -10.86
C VAL A 265 25.70 11.59 -11.13
N ILE A 266 25.02 12.54 -10.50
CA ILE A 266 25.35 13.98 -10.57
C ILE A 266 25.56 14.50 -9.16
N GLN A 267 26.76 14.93 -8.83
CA GLN A 267 27.09 15.61 -7.58
C GLN A 267 26.77 17.11 -7.69
N VAL A 268 25.93 17.62 -6.79
CA VAL A 268 25.64 19.06 -6.66
C VAL A 268 26.19 19.52 -5.31
N GLN A 269 27.52 19.64 -5.25
CA GLN A 269 28.25 19.83 -4.00
C GLN A 269 28.46 21.30 -3.63
N HIS A 270 28.71 22.16 -4.61
CA HIS A 270 29.14 23.52 -4.40
C HIS A 270 28.17 24.54 -5.01
N GLY A 271 27.83 25.58 -4.23
CA GLY A 271 27.09 26.72 -4.70
C GLY A 271 28.01 27.70 -5.52
N HIS A 272 27.36 28.62 -6.25
CA HIS A 272 28.07 29.50 -7.15
C HIS A 272 29.12 30.39 -6.46
N LYS A 273 28.88 30.89 -5.24
CA LYS A 273 29.83 31.68 -4.48
C LYS A 273 31.10 30.90 -4.15
N ARG A 274 30.94 29.63 -3.73
CA ARG A 274 32.06 28.73 -3.45
C ARG A 274 32.85 28.42 -4.72
N LEU A 275 32.19 28.23 -5.86
CA LEU A 275 32.85 28.02 -7.14
C LEU A 275 33.70 29.23 -7.56
N GLU A 276 33.26 30.45 -7.26
CA GLU A 276 34.06 31.66 -7.50
C GLU A 276 35.27 31.75 -6.57
N LEU A 277 35.14 31.35 -5.29
CA LEU A 277 36.24 31.27 -4.34
C LEU A 277 37.32 30.29 -4.78
N PHE A 278 36.96 29.17 -5.42
CA PHE A 278 37.93 28.19 -5.93
C PHE A 278 38.83 28.76 -7.05
N LYS A 279 38.42 29.79 -7.75
CA LYS A 279 39.21 30.47 -8.79
C LYS A 279 40.29 31.42 -8.21
N ARG A 280 40.24 31.71 -6.91
CA ARG A 280 41.19 32.60 -6.22
C ARG A 280 42.49 31.89 -5.89
N PRO A 281 43.59 32.61 -5.57
CA PRO A 281 44.83 32.00 -5.09
C PRO A 281 44.58 31.07 -3.87
N GLY A 282 45.14 29.88 -3.90
CA GLY A 282 44.89 28.82 -2.90
C GLY A 282 43.52 28.15 -2.98
N GLY A 283 42.63 28.54 -3.89
CA GLY A 283 41.28 28.01 -4.04
C GLY A 283 41.24 26.53 -4.40
N ALA A 284 42.19 26.05 -5.22
CA ALA A 284 42.31 24.62 -5.55
C ALA A 284 42.65 23.76 -4.33
N ALA A 285 43.52 24.26 -3.43
CA ALA A 285 43.82 23.56 -2.17
C ALA A 285 42.61 23.54 -1.23
N PHE A 286 41.83 24.61 -1.18
CA PHE A 286 40.58 24.67 -0.42
C PHE A 286 39.54 23.73 -1.01
N LYS A 287 39.41 23.64 -2.32
CA LYS A 287 38.52 22.64 -2.97
C LYS A 287 38.87 21.23 -2.56
N LYS A 288 40.14 20.86 -2.69
CA LYS A 288 40.65 19.54 -2.26
C LYS A 288 40.38 19.28 -0.80
N PHE A 289 40.60 20.27 0.07
CA PHE A 289 40.29 20.16 1.50
C PHE A 289 38.83 19.80 1.76
N LEU A 290 37.86 20.43 1.06
CA LEU A 290 36.44 20.17 1.23
C LEU A 290 36.01 18.82 0.66
N GLU A 291 36.60 18.40 -0.47
CA GLU A 291 36.13 17.20 -1.20
C GLU A 291 36.86 15.93 -0.73
N ASP A 292 38.14 16.00 -0.36
CA ASP A 292 38.96 14.83 -0.09
C ASP A 292 39.42 14.72 1.35
N ASP A 293 39.77 15.87 2.00
CA ASP A 293 40.44 15.84 3.30
C ASP A 293 39.45 15.76 4.48
N LEU A 294 38.30 16.47 4.39
CA LEU A 294 37.30 16.49 5.45
C LEU A 294 36.47 15.20 5.54
N GLN A 295 36.12 14.83 6.77
CA GLN A 295 35.10 13.85 7.07
C GLN A 295 33.73 14.54 7.25
N ASP A 296 32.63 13.77 7.13
CA ASP A 296 31.28 14.30 7.33
C ASP A 296 31.11 14.97 8.69
N TYR A 297 31.61 14.33 9.76
CA TYR A 297 31.56 14.89 11.11
C TYR A 297 32.38 16.18 11.25
N GLU A 298 33.60 16.22 10.69
CA GLU A 298 34.46 17.41 10.74
C GLU A 298 33.80 18.57 9.99
N PHE A 299 33.21 18.32 8.85
CA PHE A 299 32.47 19.33 8.10
C PHE A 299 31.32 19.92 8.92
N GLN A 300 30.52 19.05 9.58
CA GLN A 300 29.43 19.50 10.44
C GLN A 300 29.93 20.32 11.63
N ALA A 301 31.04 19.93 12.25
CA ALA A 301 31.65 20.67 13.33
C ALA A 301 32.12 22.07 12.91
N LEU A 302 32.69 22.19 11.70
CA LEU A 302 33.09 23.49 11.15
C LEU A 302 31.89 24.41 10.89
N LEU A 303 30.72 23.87 10.53
CA LEU A 303 29.49 24.63 10.36
C LEU A 303 28.94 25.20 11.66
N LEU A 304 29.28 24.65 12.82
CA LEU A 304 28.86 25.14 14.15
C LEU A 304 29.70 26.31 14.65
N VAL A 305 30.88 26.52 14.06
CA VAL A 305 31.78 27.63 14.50
C VAL A 305 31.17 28.98 14.13
N ARG A 306 30.93 29.82 15.14
CA ARG A 306 30.36 31.17 15.01
C ARG A 306 31.43 32.27 14.98
N ASP A 307 32.56 32.03 15.62
CA ASP A 307 33.72 32.96 15.59
C ASP A 307 34.65 32.67 14.41
N TYR A 308 34.51 33.48 13.37
CA TYR A 308 35.26 33.30 12.12
C TYR A 308 36.74 33.64 12.23
N LYS A 309 37.15 34.47 13.19
CA LYS A 309 38.58 34.77 13.47
C LYS A 309 39.23 33.54 14.07
N ALA A 310 38.59 32.94 15.10
CA ALA A 310 39.05 31.70 15.70
C ALA A 310 39.09 30.57 14.68
N LEU A 311 38.08 30.44 13.82
CA LEU A 311 38.06 29.49 12.72
C LEU A 311 39.25 29.66 11.79
N ARG A 312 39.53 30.93 11.34
CA ARG A 312 40.65 31.25 10.47
C ARG A 312 41.99 30.89 11.10
N GLU A 313 42.20 31.23 12.38
CA GLU A 313 43.41 30.93 13.10
C GLU A 313 43.61 29.44 13.29
N GLY A 314 42.56 28.74 13.65
CA GLY A 314 42.54 27.26 13.78
C GLY A 314 42.89 26.59 12.46
N LEU A 315 42.22 26.94 11.35
CA LEU A 315 42.51 26.40 10.02
C LEU A 315 43.94 26.73 9.57
N ARG A 316 44.44 27.93 9.84
CA ARG A 316 45.82 28.32 9.51
C ARG A 316 46.82 27.44 10.22
N LYS A 317 46.60 27.11 11.48
CA LYS A 317 47.45 26.28 12.29
C LYS A 317 47.35 24.79 11.89
N GLU A 318 46.18 24.27 11.81
CA GLU A 318 45.93 22.83 11.64
C GLU A 318 45.98 22.36 10.16
N ARG A 319 45.81 23.31 9.20
CA ARG A 319 45.76 23.03 7.77
C ARG A 319 46.70 24.01 7.00
N PRO A 320 48.03 23.88 7.10
CA PRO A 320 48.97 24.80 6.47
C PRO A 320 48.80 24.99 4.97
N GLN A 321 48.29 23.96 4.27
CA GLN A 321 48.00 23.99 2.82
C GLN A 321 46.93 25.02 2.46
N LEU A 322 46.14 25.51 3.41
CA LEU A 322 45.10 26.54 3.18
C LEU A 322 45.65 27.97 3.37
N LYS A 323 46.93 28.18 3.68
CA LYS A 323 47.53 29.50 3.99
C LYS A 323 47.22 30.55 2.92
N ASP A 324 47.44 30.22 1.66
CA ASP A 324 47.25 31.15 0.55
C ASP A 324 45.76 31.48 0.34
N PHE A 325 44.87 30.49 0.45
CA PHE A 325 43.42 30.72 0.41
C PHE A 325 42.98 31.65 1.54
N LEU A 326 43.35 31.35 2.78
CA LEU A 326 42.98 32.13 3.95
C LEU A 326 43.51 33.56 3.92
N ALA A 327 44.61 33.84 3.18
CA ALA A 327 45.12 35.18 2.96
C ALA A 327 44.29 35.98 1.93
N ASN A 328 43.56 35.30 1.04
CA ASN A 328 42.82 35.90 -0.07
C ASN A 328 41.30 35.94 0.11
N VAL A 329 40.80 35.61 1.31
CA VAL A 329 39.36 35.65 1.66
C VAL A 329 39.19 36.43 2.96
N ASN A 330 38.12 37.22 3.09
CA ASN A 330 37.73 37.86 4.35
C ASN A 330 36.90 36.89 5.23
N ASP A 331 36.52 37.31 6.45
CA ASP A 331 35.81 36.46 7.43
C ASP A 331 34.40 36.13 6.92
N GLN A 332 33.70 37.04 6.26
CA GLN A 332 32.37 36.79 5.69
C GLN A 332 32.45 35.84 4.49
N GLU A 333 33.46 35.98 3.64
CA GLU A 333 33.72 35.06 2.53
C GLU A 333 34.10 33.68 3.06
N LEU A 334 34.88 33.58 4.15
CA LEU A 334 35.18 32.32 4.82
C LEU A 334 33.90 31.65 5.36
N TYR A 335 32.99 32.45 5.94
CA TYR A 335 31.69 31.97 6.36
C TYR A 335 30.91 31.31 5.20
N TRP A 336 30.79 32.00 4.09
CA TRP A 336 30.10 31.47 2.91
C TRP A 336 30.84 30.29 2.29
N ALA A 337 32.17 30.27 2.37
CA ALA A 337 32.98 29.19 1.84
C ALA A 337 32.57 27.79 2.42
N PHE A 338 32.09 27.74 3.66
CA PHE A 338 31.60 26.50 4.27
C PHE A 338 30.10 26.27 4.07
N ARG A 339 29.30 27.29 3.85
CA ARG A 339 27.82 27.20 3.84
C ARG A 339 27.20 27.29 2.45
N ASP A 340 27.92 27.74 1.44
CA ASP A 340 27.43 27.82 0.07
C ASP A 340 27.46 26.44 -0.61
N LEU A 341 26.50 25.59 -0.22
CA LEU A 341 26.33 24.23 -0.71
C LEU A 341 25.48 24.22 -1.98
N GLY A 342 25.80 23.34 -2.91
CA GLY A 342 25.08 23.23 -4.18
C GLY A 342 23.61 22.86 -4.05
N GLY A 343 23.24 22.10 -2.99
CA GLY A 343 21.87 21.77 -2.67
C GLY A 343 21.01 22.96 -2.19
N HIS A 344 21.62 24.15 -2.02
CA HIS A 344 20.94 25.40 -1.77
C HIS A 344 21.13 26.42 -2.93
N ASP A 345 21.66 25.99 -4.07
CA ASP A 345 21.71 26.76 -5.30
C ASP A 345 20.66 26.28 -6.29
N ILE A 346 19.52 26.98 -6.36
CA ILE A 346 18.38 26.61 -7.18
C ILE A 346 18.71 26.47 -8.67
N ILE A 347 19.67 27.26 -9.17
CA ILE A 347 20.11 27.16 -10.57
C ILE A 347 20.91 25.89 -10.81
N ALA A 348 21.86 25.57 -9.92
CA ALA A 348 22.67 24.37 -10.01
C ALA A 348 21.80 23.11 -9.92
N LEU A 349 20.84 23.09 -8.99
CA LEU A 349 19.87 22.02 -8.85
C LEU A 349 18.99 21.86 -10.11
N SER A 350 18.44 22.98 -10.62
CA SER A 350 17.62 22.94 -11.83
C SER A 350 18.41 22.41 -13.04
N GLN A 351 19.67 22.82 -13.20
CA GLN A 351 20.53 22.29 -14.27
C GLN A 351 20.80 20.80 -14.13
N ALA A 352 21.08 20.31 -12.92
CA ALA A 352 21.26 18.89 -12.65
C ALA A 352 20.00 18.07 -12.95
N MET A 353 18.82 18.55 -12.53
CA MET A 353 17.53 17.92 -12.79
C MET A 353 17.15 17.94 -14.28
N ILE A 354 17.44 19.00 -15.01
CA ILE A 354 17.25 19.06 -16.46
C ILE A 354 18.16 18.05 -17.15
N LYS A 355 19.44 17.99 -16.73
CA LYS A 355 20.41 17.03 -17.27
C LYS A 355 19.99 15.58 -17.00
N SER A 356 19.43 15.27 -15.85
CA SER A 356 18.95 13.91 -15.53
C SER A 356 17.87 13.39 -16.49
N LYS A 357 17.13 14.29 -17.15
CA LYS A 357 16.09 13.93 -18.13
C LYS A 357 16.64 13.63 -19.53
N GLU A 358 17.92 13.85 -19.78
CA GLU A 358 18.55 13.65 -21.10
C GLU A 358 18.78 12.16 -21.40
N ASN A 359 19.18 11.37 -20.40
CA ASN A 359 19.38 9.93 -20.55
C ASN A 359 18.05 9.20 -20.51
N LYS A 360 17.67 8.55 -21.61
CA LYS A 360 16.40 7.85 -21.73
C LYS A 360 16.45 6.37 -21.33
N ARG A 361 17.65 5.88 -20.99
CA ARG A 361 17.85 4.44 -20.68
C ARG A 361 18.33 4.20 -19.25
N LYS A 362 18.91 5.21 -18.59
CA LYS A 362 19.46 5.03 -17.26
C LYS A 362 18.74 5.93 -16.25
N PRO A 363 18.37 5.38 -15.09
CA PRO A 363 17.93 6.22 -13.98
C PRO A 363 19.09 7.08 -13.49
N THR A 364 18.79 8.24 -12.92
CA THR A 364 19.78 9.18 -12.44
C THR A 364 19.67 9.39 -10.93
N MET A 365 20.82 9.40 -10.26
CA MET A 365 20.95 9.86 -8.87
C MET A 365 21.57 11.26 -8.84
N ILE A 366 20.89 12.20 -8.17
CA ILE A 366 21.46 13.52 -7.85
C ILE A 366 21.79 13.53 -6.36
N ILE A 367 23.05 13.78 -6.01
CA ILE A 367 23.49 13.97 -4.62
C ILE A 367 23.57 15.48 -4.36
N ALA A 368 22.54 16.01 -3.70
CA ALA A 368 22.44 17.42 -3.38
C ALA A 368 22.99 17.69 -1.97
N HIS A 369 24.15 18.33 -1.90
CA HIS A 369 24.75 18.68 -0.61
C HIS A 369 24.02 19.86 0.01
N THR A 370 23.38 19.62 1.16
CA THR A 370 22.54 20.58 1.87
C THR A 370 23.01 20.80 3.29
N LEU A 371 22.35 21.74 3.96
CA LEU A 371 22.53 22.06 5.37
C LEU A 371 21.19 21.91 6.09
N LYS A 372 21.11 20.98 7.02
CA LYS A 372 19.92 20.79 7.83
C LYS A 372 19.69 22.01 8.73
N GLY A 373 18.51 22.64 8.62
CA GLY A 373 18.22 23.90 9.28
C GLY A 373 18.75 25.12 8.54
N TRP A 374 18.96 25.04 7.21
CA TRP A 374 19.41 26.20 6.42
C TRP A 374 18.53 27.43 6.67
N GLY A 375 19.16 28.58 6.99
CA GLY A 375 18.45 29.83 7.29
C GLY A 375 17.82 29.88 8.69
N LEU A 376 17.92 28.83 9.51
CA LEU A 376 17.46 28.78 10.89
C LEU A 376 18.64 28.96 11.87
N GLU A 377 18.34 29.39 13.12
CA GLU A 377 19.35 29.61 14.15
C GLU A 377 20.08 28.33 14.55
N ASP A 378 19.39 27.19 14.55
CA ASP A 378 19.91 25.88 14.92
C ASP A 378 20.52 25.09 13.73
N ALA A 379 20.85 25.78 12.62
CA ALA A 379 21.46 25.19 11.45
C ALA A 379 22.70 24.36 11.81
N ALA A 380 22.77 23.12 11.33
CA ALA A 380 23.80 22.12 11.59
C ALA A 380 23.87 21.63 13.05
N ALA A 381 23.04 22.11 13.96
CA ALA A 381 23.09 21.71 15.36
C ALA A 381 22.70 20.23 15.55
N PRO A 382 23.41 19.46 16.39
CA PRO A 382 22.92 18.13 16.78
C PRO A 382 21.56 18.23 17.45
N GLY A 383 20.64 17.31 17.13
CA GLY A 383 19.30 17.31 17.70
C GLY A 383 18.31 18.36 17.14
N ASN A 384 18.69 19.11 16.10
CA ASN A 384 17.79 20.07 15.47
C ASN A 384 16.60 19.41 14.73
N HIS A 385 16.53 18.08 14.70
CA HIS A 385 15.50 17.35 13.97
C HIS A 385 14.06 17.74 14.40
N SER A 386 13.83 17.91 15.68
CA SER A 386 12.52 18.27 16.26
C SER A 386 12.53 19.63 16.96
N SER A 387 13.55 20.46 16.71
CA SER A 387 13.62 21.82 17.19
C SER A 387 12.55 22.68 16.53
N LEU A 388 11.81 23.44 17.33
CA LEU A 388 10.75 24.32 16.83
C LEU A 388 11.24 25.76 16.87
N PRO A 389 10.92 26.58 15.85
CA PRO A 389 11.30 27.98 15.83
C PRO A 389 10.58 28.75 16.93
N ASP A 390 11.23 29.74 17.50
CA ASP A 390 10.56 30.70 18.37
C ASP A 390 9.96 31.87 17.57
N GLN A 391 9.20 32.74 18.25
CA GLN A 391 8.56 33.88 17.61
C GLN A 391 9.56 34.84 16.95
N LYS A 392 10.73 35.03 17.57
CA LYS A 392 11.74 35.96 17.05
C LYS A 392 12.34 35.47 15.75
N GLU A 393 12.54 34.17 15.63
CA GLU A 393 13.06 33.53 14.42
C GLU A 393 12.05 33.65 13.26
N VAL A 394 10.76 33.38 13.53
CA VAL A 394 9.69 33.56 12.54
C VAL A 394 9.58 35.04 12.11
N ASP A 395 9.65 35.97 13.07
CA ASP A 395 9.62 37.39 12.80
C ASP A 395 10.83 37.85 11.96
N ALA A 396 12.01 37.30 12.22
CA ALA A 396 13.20 37.58 11.43
C ALA A 396 13.05 37.10 9.97
N LEU A 397 12.48 35.91 9.74
CA LEU A 397 12.16 35.43 8.39
C LEU A 397 11.12 36.31 7.70
N ARG A 398 10.11 36.78 8.42
CA ARG A 398 9.07 37.69 7.90
C ARG A 398 9.67 39.03 7.47
N ILE A 399 10.50 39.61 8.32
CA ILE A 399 11.23 40.88 8.01
C ILE A 399 12.10 40.69 6.78
N ALA A 400 12.85 39.61 6.67
CA ALA A 400 13.67 39.29 5.53
C ALA A 400 12.89 39.20 4.21
N GLN A 401 11.59 38.94 4.29
CA GLN A 401 10.66 38.91 3.16
C GLN A 401 9.94 40.23 2.90
N GLU A 402 10.33 41.30 3.59
CA GLU A 402 9.72 42.64 3.48
C GLU A 402 8.19 42.67 3.73
N LEU A 403 7.69 41.70 4.53
CA LEU A 403 6.28 41.61 4.90
C LEU A 403 6.01 42.54 6.08
N SER A 404 4.90 43.30 6.00
CA SER A 404 4.50 44.20 7.09
C SER A 404 4.00 43.42 8.31
N PHE A 405 4.33 43.96 9.49
CA PHE A 405 3.62 43.63 10.71
C PHE A 405 2.44 44.58 10.88
N ASP A 406 1.25 44.07 11.24
CA ASP A 406 0.24 44.95 11.82
C ASP A 406 0.82 45.58 13.08
N LYS A 407 0.47 46.86 13.35
CA LYS A 407 1.03 47.69 14.43
C LYS A 407 0.97 47.09 15.83
N LYS A 408 0.35 45.93 16.01
CA LYS A 408 0.17 45.22 17.30
C LYS A 408 1.09 43.99 17.47
N GLY A 409 2.01 43.73 16.57
CA GLY A 409 2.92 42.58 16.64
C GLY A 409 2.25 41.25 16.36
N ALA A 410 3.03 40.21 16.04
CA ALA A 410 2.57 38.86 15.80
C ALA A 410 2.17 38.10 17.08
N GLY A 411 1.41 38.75 17.97
CA GLY A 411 0.79 38.12 19.14
C GLY A 411 -0.52 37.39 18.75
N ALA A 412 -1.13 36.70 19.70
CA ALA A 412 -2.37 35.97 19.54
C ALA A 412 -3.53 36.78 18.87
N GLU A 413 -3.51 38.11 18.92
CA GLU A 413 -4.45 38.96 18.20
C GLU A 413 -4.23 39.03 16.68
N GLY A 414 -3.02 38.74 16.20
CA GLY A 414 -2.73 38.60 14.77
C GLY A 414 -3.45 37.41 14.16
N PHE A 415 -3.74 36.36 14.93
CA PHE A 415 -4.51 35.20 14.48
C PHE A 415 -5.94 35.55 14.04
N ALA A 416 -6.52 36.59 14.53
CA ALA A 416 -7.86 37.03 14.15
C ALA A 416 -7.90 37.83 12.83
N SER A 417 -6.78 38.36 12.34
CA SER A 417 -6.73 39.17 11.12
C SER A 417 -6.47 38.41 9.83
N GLY A 418 -6.16 37.10 9.89
CA GLY A 418 -6.06 36.19 8.75
C GLY A 418 -4.89 36.44 7.77
N ARG A 419 -3.91 37.25 8.15
CA ARG A 419 -2.79 37.64 7.25
C ARG A 419 -1.46 36.97 7.57
N TYR A 420 -1.47 35.70 7.92
CA TYR A 420 -0.22 34.96 8.22
C TYR A 420 0.48 34.49 6.96
N PHE A 421 -0.28 34.17 5.92
CA PHE A 421 0.24 33.63 4.68
C PHE A 421 0.03 34.66 3.57
N GLU A 422 1.14 35.15 3.03
CA GLU A 422 1.12 36.13 1.95
C GLU A 422 1.99 35.67 0.79
N GLY A 423 1.41 35.61 -0.39
CA GLY A 423 2.14 35.41 -1.64
C GLY A 423 2.84 36.70 -2.12
N PHE A 424 3.08 36.80 -3.39
CA PHE A 424 3.60 38.02 -4.05
C PHE A 424 2.45 38.71 -4.81
N ALA A 425 2.48 40.04 -4.80
CA ALA A 425 1.49 40.84 -5.51
C ALA A 425 1.65 40.69 -7.03
N GLU A 426 0.56 40.78 -7.76
CA GLU A 426 0.55 40.87 -9.21
C GLU A 426 1.31 42.14 -9.66
N GLY A 427 2.04 42.07 -10.77
CA GLY A 427 2.91 43.14 -11.27
C GLY A 427 4.31 43.16 -10.64
N THR A 428 4.59 42.30 -9.66
CA THR A 428 5.99 42.05 -9.25
C THR A 428 6.58 40.91 -10.08
N ALA A 429 7.91 40.90 -10.24
CA ALA A 429 8.58 39.87 -11.03
C ALA A 429 8.28 38.45 -10.50
N GLU A 430 8.23 38.30 -9.19
CA GLU A 430 7.92 37.05 -8.51
C GLU A 430 6.43 36.63 -8.69
N GLY A 431 5.51 37.60 -8.51
CA GLY A 431 4.07 37.35 -8.62
C GLY A 431 3.67 36.96 -10.05
N ASP A 432 4.20 37.69 -11.05
CA ASP A 432 3.94 37.41 -12.46
C ASP A 432 4.54 36.07 -12.90
N TYR A 433 5.73 35.72 -12.41
CA TYR A 433 6.35 34.42 -12.65
C TYR A 433 5.54 33.27 -12.04
N LEU A 434 5.14 33.39 -10.78
CA LEU A 434 4.33 32.39 -10.07
C LEU A 434 2.98 32.18 -10.74
N LYS A 435 2.33 33.27 -11.18
CA LYS A 435 1.07 33.21 -11.92
C LYS A 435 1.23 32.43 -13.22
N GLN A 436 2.23 32.79 -14.04
CA GLN A 436 2.49 32.10 -15.31
C GLN A 436 2.80 30.62 -15.08
N ARG A 437 3.67 30.31 -14.10
CA ARG A 437 4.09 28.94 -13.79
C ARG A 437 2.95 28.11 -13.22
N GLY A 438 2.15 28.67 -12.32
CA GLY A 438 0.98 28.03 -11.76
C GLY A 438 -0.08 27.69 -12.81
N GLU A 439 -0.35 28.61 -13.77
CA GLU A 439 -1.27 28.35 -14.87
C GLU A 439 -0.76 27.24 -15.81
N GLU A 440 0.53 27.22 -16.10
CA GLU A 440 1.15 26.16 -16.91
C GLU A 440 0.93 24.78 -16.27
N LEU A 441 1.29 24.65 -14.98
CA LEU A 441 1.14 23.39 -14.24
C LEU A 441 -0.33 22.99 -14.11
N TYR A 442 -1.21 23.92 -13.76
CA TYR A 442 -2.63 23.64 -13.63
C TYR A 442 -3.30 23.16 -14.93
N SER A 443 -2.90 23.75 -16.05
CA SER A 443 -3.36 23.31 -17.37
C SER A 443 -2.95 21.88 -17.67
N GLN A 444 -1.70 21.50 -17.34
CA GLN A 444 -1.21 20.14 -17.51
C GLN A 444 -1.90 19.15 -16.55
N ILE A 445 -2.13 19.55 -15.30
CA ILE A 445 -2.87 18.74 -14.32
C ILE A 445 -4.29 18.46 -14.82
N LYS A 446 -5.00 19.49 -15.34
CA LYS A 446 -6.33 19.29 -15.93
C LYS A 446 -6.30 18.33 -17.11
N GLU A 447 -5.32 18.43 -17.98
CA GLU A 447 -5.16 17.50 -19.10
C GLU A 447 -4.85 16.08 -18.63
N HIS A 448 -4.08 15.92 -17.54
CA HIS A 448 -3.84 14.62 -16.93
C HIS A 448 -5.16 13.95 -16.52
N TYR A 449 -6.02 14.65 -15.78
CA TYR A 449 -7.32 14.14 -15.35
C TYR A 449 -8.26 13.87 -16.54
N ALA A 450 -8.28 14.78 -17.52
CA ALA A 450 -9.08 14.57 -18.74
C ALA A 450 -8.61 13.35 -19.54
N SER A 451 -7.30 13.12 -19.62
CA SER A 451 -6.73 11.95 -20.29
C SER A 451 -7.09 10.65 -19.55
N ARG A 452 -7.05 10.68 -18.23
CA ARG A 452 -7.48 9.58 -17.38
C ARG A 452 -8.93 9.20 -17.62
N ASP A 453 -9.81 10.17 -17.63
CA ASP A 453 -11.25 9.94 -17.83
C ASP A 453 -11.54 9.42 -19.26
N ARG A 454 -10.81 9.90 -20.27
CA ARG A 454 -10.92 9.34 -21.63
C ARG A 454 -10.50 7.87 -21.71
N ASN A 455 -9.40 7.50 -21.06
CA ASN A 455 -8.95 6.11 -21.02
C ASN A 455 -9.96 5.20 -20.31
N TRP A 456 -10.47 5.65 -19.17
CA TRP A 456 -11.46 4.91 -18.39
C TRP A 456 -12.76 4.69 -19.20
N ASN A 457 -13.31 5.76 -19.78
CA ASN A 457 -14.52 5.67 -20.56
C ASN A 457 -14.36 4.75 -21.78
N ALA A 458 -13.23 4.87 -22.49
CA ALA A 458 -12.94 3.99 -23.62
C ALA A 458 -12.81 2.52 -23.18
N PHE A 459 -12.27 2.26 -21.99
CA PHE A 459 -12.22 0.91 -21.42
C PHE A 459 -13.62 0.39 -21.05
N GLN A 460 -14.46 1.21 -20.41
CA GLN A 460 -15.82 0.81 -20.02
C GLN A 460 -16.69 0.53 -21.27
N GLU A 461 -16.63 1.37 -22.30
CA GLU A 461 -17.32 1.13 -23.58
C GLU A 461 -16.89 -0.20 -24.22
N ARG A 462 -15.59 -0.51 -24.15
CA ARG A 462 -15.06 -1.79 -24.62
C ARG A 462 -15.56 -2.97 -23.79
N LEU A 463 -15.61 -2.80 -22.48
CA LEU A 463 -16.11 -3.83 -21.56
C LEU A 463 -17.59 -4.13 -21.82
N GLU A 464 -18.41 -3.10 -21.97
CA GLU A 464 -19.83 -3.23 -22.31
C GLU A 464 -20.03 -3.92 -23.66
N LYS A 465 -19.25 -3.55 -24.68
CA LYS A 465 -19.30 -4.18 -26.01
C LYS A 465 -18.94 -5.67 -25.98
N ASN A 466 -18.03 -6.07 -25.11
CA ASN A 466 -17.62 -7.48 -24.98
C ASN A 466 -18.64 -8.32 -24.20
N GLY A 467 -19.59 -7.71 -23.51
CA GLY A 467 -20.58 -8.35 -22.66
C GLY A 467 -20.18 -8.44 -21.20
N GLU A 468 -21.11 -8.87 -20.36
CA GLU A 468 -20.87 -9.00 -18.91
C GLU A 468 -19.81 -10.04 -18.62
N ILE A 469 -18.85 -9.71 -17.75
CA ILE A 469 -17.82 -10.64 -17.26
C ILE A 469 -18.52 -11.78 -16.50
N PRO A 470 -18.32 -13.04 -16.92
CA PRO A 470 -18.93 -14.19 -16.25
C PRO A 470 -18.50 -14.32 -14.79
N VAL A 471 -19.28 -15.07 -14.02
CA VAL A 471 -19.02 -15.32 -12.59
C VAL A 471 -17.83 -16.24 -12.33
N ALA A 472 -17.38 -16.97 -13.35
CA ALA A 472 -16.26 -17.88 -13.31
C ALA A 472 -15.55 -17.90 -14.67
N LEU A 473 -14.24 -18.12 -14.66
CA LEU A 473 -13.45 -18.38 -15.88
C LEU A 473 -13.76 -19.74 -16.49
N GLY A 474 -14.17 -20.73 -15.67
CA GLY A 474 -14.55 -22.06 -16.10
C GLY A 474 -13.36 -22.92 -16.51
N ILE A 475 -12.67 -23.50 -15.54
CA ILE A 475 -11.61 -24.51 -15.78
C ILE A 475 -12.19 -25.91 -15.61
N SER A 476 -11.87 -26.83 -16.54
CA SER A 476 -12.27 -28.23 -16.44
C SER A 476 -11.55 -28.92 -15.28
N LEU A 477 -12.28 -29.26 -14.23
CA LEU A 477 -11.75 -29.96 -13.07
C LEU A 477 -11.43 -31.44 -13.35
N LYS A 478 -11.80 -31.94 -14.54
CA LYS A 478 -11.48 -33.32 -14.99
C LYS A 478 -10.01 -33.48 -15.41
N MET A 479 -9.26 -32.39 -15.50
CA MET A 479 -7.85 -32.40 -15.93
C MET A 479 -6.90 -33.02 -14.90
N ALA A 480 -7.26 -33.06 -13.62
CA ALA A 480 -6.47 -33.64 -12.55
C ALA A 480 -7.34 -34.49 -11.62
N GLN A 481 -6.80 -35.60 -11.12
CA GLN A 481 -7.51 -36.48 -10.22
C GLN A 481 -7.78 -35.84 -8.86
N TYR A 482 -6.77 -35.15 -8.32
CA TYR A 482 -6.84 -34.45 -7.03
C TYR A 482 -6.33 -33.01 -7.20
N PRO A 483 -7.09 -32.16 -7.89
CA PRO A 483 -6.66 -30.77 -8.08
C PRO A 483 -6.68 -30.01 -6.74
N HIS A 484 -5.78 -29.05 -6.63
CA HIS A 484 -5.65 -28.16 -5.47
C HIS A 484 -5.61 -26.69 -5.92
N THR A 485 -5.82 -25.76 -5.00
CA THR A 485 -6.01 -24.36 -5.36
C THR A 485 -4.74 -23.71 -5.94
N GLN A 486 -3.55 -24.13 -5.53
CA GLN A 486 -2.31 -23.66 -6.20
C GLN A 486 -2.27 -24.12 -7.67
N TRP A 487 -2.61 -25.39 -7.99
CA TRP A 487 -2.71 -25.86 -9.36
C TRP A 487 -3.77 -25.08 -10.14
N MET A 488 -4.93 -24.84 -9.51
CA MET A 488 -6.04 -24.12 -10.13
C MET A 488 -5.63 -22.68 -10.47
N LEU A 489 -4.87 -22.01 -9.60
CA LEU A 489 -4.31 -20.70 -9.90
C LEU A 489 -3.50 -20.68 -11.21
N GLY A 490 -2.63 -21.67 -11.38
CA GLY A 490 -1.88 -21.83 -12.62
C GLY A 490 -2.77 -22.00 -13.85
N GLN A 491 -3.87 -22.76 -13.74
CA GLN A 491 -4.82 -22.93 -14.84
C GLN A 491 -5.60 -21.64 -15.16
N LEU A 492 -6.02 -20.90 -14.13
CA LEU A 492 -6.75 -19.64 -14.29
C LEU A 492 -5.86 -18.56 -14.93
N THR A 493 -4.64 -18.39 -14.44
CA THR A 493 -3.68 -17.44 -15.01
C THR A 493 -3.26 -17.82 -16.43
N ALA A 494 -3.07 -19.10 -16.71
CA ALA A 494 -2.81 -19.61 -18.06
C ALA A 494 -3.97 -19.29 -19.02
N LYS A 495 -5.21 -19.49 -18.57
CA LYS A 495 -6.39 -19.19 -19.39
C LYS A 495 -6.49 -17.69 -19.68
N LEU A 496 -6.27 -16.82 -18.69
CA LEU A 496 -6.24 -15.36 -18.87
C LEU A 496 -5.13 -14.96 -19.85
N THR A 497 -3.91 -15.50 -19.70
CA THR A 497 -2.80 -15.22 -20.61
C THR A 497 -3.13 -15.65 -22.05
N ARG A 498 -3.73 -16.82 -22.23
CA ARG A 498 -4.18 -17.30 -23.56
C ARG A 498 -5.25 -16.38 -24.15
N ILE A 499 -6.24 -15.98 -23.37
CA ILE A 499 -7.30 -15.06 -23.83
C ILE A 499 -6.70 -13.70 -24.23
N ALA A 500 -5.78 -13.18 -23.42
CA ALA A 500 -5.10 -11.91 -23.71
C ALA A 500 -4.30 -11.95 -25.02
N ASN A 501 -3.68 -13.07 -25.33
CA ASN A 501 -2.84 -13.26 -26.51
C ASN A 501 -3.58 -13.91 -27.70
N ALA A 502 -4.89 -14.15 -27.57
CA ALA A 502 -5.65 -14.73 -28.69
C ALA A 502 -5.65 -13.79 -29.92
N PRO A 503 -5.59 -14.31 -31.12
CA PRO A 503 -5.58 -13.49 -32.33
C PRO A 503 -6.86 -12.68 -32.47
N LEU A 504 -6.74 -11.49 -33.04
CA LEU A 504 -7.90 -10.70 -33.47
C LEU A 504 -8.55 -11.38 -34.69
N GLU A 505 -9.86 -11.17 -34.86
CA GLU A 505 -10.62 -11.70 -35.96
C GLU A 505 -9.95 -11.34 -37.32
N GLY A 506 -9.73 -12.32 -38.17
CA GLY A 506 -9.07 -12.16 -39.46
C GLY A 506 -7.56 -12.18 -39.48
N GLN A 507 -6.86 -12.38 -38.33
CA GLN A 507 -5.41 -12.57 -38.29
C GLN A 507 -5.04 -14.00 -38.76
N THR A 508 -3.98 -14.11 -39.55
CA THR A 508 -3.35 -15.38 -39.94
C THR A 508 -2.09 -15.61 -39.14
N ALA A 509 -1.75 -16.87 -38.85
CA ALA A 509 -0.49 -17.22 -38.22
C ALA A 509 0.72 -16.79 -39.08
N LYS A 510 1.78 -16.25 -38.47
CA LYS A 510 3.03 -15.93 -39.20
C LYS A 510 3.52 -17.19 -39.92
N GLY A 511 3.52 -17.17 -41.26
CA GLY A 511 4.03 -18.24 -42.11
C GLY A 511 3.06 -19.38 -42.45
N GLU A 512 1.79 -19.29 -42.07
CA GLU A 512 0.76 -20.27 -42.46
C GLU A 512 -0.47 -19.59 -43.08
N ASP A 513 -1.04 -20.17 -44.12
CA ASP A 513 -2.30 -19.68 -44.75
C ASP A 513 -3.57 -20.00 -43.92
N LYS A 514 -3.44 -20.49 -42.70
CA LYS A 514 -4.55 -20.85 -41.85
C LYS A 514 -4.97 -19.66 -40.94
N ALA A 515 -6.23 -19.27 -41.08
CA ALA A 515 -6.83 -18.32 -40.11
C ALA A 515 -6.76 -18.92 -38.69
N LEU A 516 -6.28 -18.11 -37.75
CA LEU A 516 -6.26 -18.49 -36.35
C LEU A 516 -7.71 -18.56 -35.81
N LYS A 517 -7.98 -19.54 -34.94
CA LYS A 517 -9.32 -19.68 -34.35
C LYS A 517 -9.64 -18.48 -33.46
N PRO A 518 -10.81 -17.82 -33.69
CA PRO A 518 -11.24 -16.75 -32.80
C PRO A 518 -11.53 -17.27 -31.39
N LEU A 519 -11.62 -16.36 -30.41
CA LEU A 519 -12.08 -16.70 -29.07
C LEU A 519 -13.48 -17.29 -29.10
N PRO A 520 -13.75 -18.34 -28.29
CA PRO A 520 -15.12 -18.78 -28.02
C PRO A 520 -15.98 -17.63 -27.46
N ALA A 521 -17.29 -17.66 -27.77
CA ALA A 521 -18.21 -16.58 -27.37
C ALA A 521 -18.22 -16.33 -25.86
N GLU A 522 -18.13 -17.40 -25.05
CA GLU A 522 -18.06 -17.35 -23.59
C GLU A 522 -16.78 -16.73 -23.04
N GLU A 523 -15.72 -16.62 -23.85
CA GLU A 523 -14.44 -16.05 -23.45
C GLU A 523 -14.27 -14.59 -23.88
N ILE A 524 -15.11 -14.09 -24.81
CA ILE A 524 -15.06 -12.70 -25.30
C ILE A 524 -15.16 -11.68 -24.17
N PRO A 525 -16.07 -11.83 -23.16
CA PRO A 525 -16.14 -10.89 -22.05
C PRO A 525 -14.85 -10.78 -21.22
N TRP A 526 -14.05 -11.83 -21.19
CA TRP A 526 -12.77 -11.86 -20.48
C TRP A 526 -11.63 -11.18 -21.25
N ARG A 527 -11.80 -10.84 -22.52
CA ARG A 527 -10.71 -10.31 -23.36
C ARG A 527 -10.11 -9.01 -22.79
N ALA A 528 -10.95 -8.02 -22.50
CA ALA A 528 -10.47 -6.75 -21.99
C ALA A 528 -9.84 -6.86 -20.59
N PRO A 529 -10.43 -7.59 -19.62
CA PRO A 529 -9.79 -7.88 -18.35
C PRO A 529 -8.45 -8.62 -18.47
N ALA A 530 -8.38 -9.64 -19.33
CA ALA A 530 -7.18 -10.47 -19.49
C ALA A 530 -5.98 -9.69 -20.04
N GLU A 531 -6.20 -8.73 -20.92
CA GLU A 531 -5.14 -7.87 -21.45
C GLU A 531 -4.52 -6.94 -20.41
N LEU A 532 -5.24 -6.66 -19.33
CA LEU A 532 -4.80 -5.81 -18.22
C LEU A 532 -4.43 -6.60 -16.96
N PHE A 533 -4.46 -7.92 -17.03
CA PHE A 533 -4.05 -8.79 -15.94
C PHE A 533 -2.55 -9.07 -16.05
N VAL A 534 -1.78 -8.62 -15.05
CA VAL A 534 -0.32 -8.70 -15.02
C VAL A 534 0.13 -9.61 -13.89
N THR A 535 1.03 -10.54 -14.18
CA THR A 535 1.56 -11.45 -13.16
C THR A 535 3.01 -11.17 -12.83
N MET A 536 3.42 -11.44 -11.59
CA MET A 536 4.80 -11.28 -11.16
C MET A 536 5.15 -12.19 -9.97
N ALA A 537 6.43 -12.51 -9.80
CA ALA A 537 6.89 -13.35 -8.71
C ALA A 537 8.37 -13.07 -8.37
N PRO A 538 8.79 -13.20 -7.07
CA PRO A 538 10.17 -13.12 -6.65
C PRO A 538 10.85 -14.49 -6.79
N ASP A 539 11.37 -14.83 -7.95
CA ASP A 539 12.10 -16.09 -8.25
C ASP A 539 11.38 -17.42 -7.85
N VAL A 540 10.07 -17.36 -7.64
CA VAL A 540 9.28 -18.54 -7.22
C VAL A 540 8.10 -18.85 -8.16
N GLY A 541 8.05 -18.22 -9.32
CA GLY A 541 6.93 -18.36 -10.25
C GLY A 541 6.67 -19.81 -10.66
N THR A 542 7.72 -20.60 -10.90
CA THR A 542 7.61 -22.02 -11.26
C THR A 542 7.04 -22.85 -10.11
N SER A 543 7.58 -22.71 -8.91
CA SER A 543 7.14 -23.46 -7.72
C SER A 543 5.76 -23.04 -7.21
N THR A 544 5.28 -21.88 -7.61
CA THR A 544 3.93 -21.38 -7.32
C THR A 544 2.93 -21.62 -8.46
N ASN A 545 3.33 -22.40 -9.47
CA ASN A 545 2.52 -22.78 -10.63
C ASN A 545 2.14 -21.65 -11.60
N LEU A 546 2.91 -20.57 -11.67
CA LEU A 546 2.75 -19.53 -12.69
C LEU A 546 3.37 -19.86 -14.06
N ASN A 547 4.01 -21.03 -14.23
CA ASN A 547 4.72 -21.41 -15.44
C ASN A 547 4.05 -21.01 -16.75
N PRO A 548 2.74 -21.30 -16.95
CA PRO A 548 2.12 -20.99 -18.23
C PRO A 548 1.93 -19.48 -18.48
N ALA A 549 1.92 -18.67 -17.43
CA ALA A 549 1.86 -17.22 -17.54
C ALA A 549 3.25 -16.58 -17.74
N MET A 550 4.31 -17.34 -17.47
CA MET A 550 5.71 -16.90 -17.57
C MET A 550 6.32 -17.21 -18.94
N ASP A 551 5.96 -18.34 -19.54
CA ASP A 551 6.60 -18.92 -20.71
C ASP A 551 6.61 -17.95 -21.91
N GLY A 552 7.79 -17.39 -22.22
CA GLY A 552 7.99 -16.41 -23.27
C GLY A 552 7.19 -15.10 -23.12
N LYS A 553 6.73 -14.78 -21.90
CA LYS A 553 5.79 -13.67 -21.61
C LYS A 553 6.38 -12.58 -20.72
N ILE A 554 7.69 -12.44 -20.70
CA ILE A 554 8.41 -11.49 -19.84
C ILE A 554 8.36 -10.09 -20.44
N PHE A 555 7.94 -9.11 -19.62
CA PHE A 555 7.92 -7.69 -19.95
C PHE A 555 9.14 -6.95 -19.35
N GLY A 556 9.74 -6.08 -20.16
CA GLY A 556 10.72 -5.09 -19.71
C GLY A 556 12.12 -5.61 -19.47
N ALA A 557 12.40 -6.88 -19.78
CA ALA A 557 13.76 -7.40 -19.79
C ALA A 557 14.47 -7.12 -21.13
N ALA A 558 15.79 -7.11 -21.11
CA ALA A 558 16.57 -6.97 -22.33
C ALA A 558 16.36 -8.18 -23.27
N VAL A 559 16.09 -7.92 -24.54
CA VAL A 559 15.97 -8.97 -25.56
C VAL A 559 17.35 -9.49 -25.89
N VAL A 560 17.56 -10.79 -25.71
CA VAL A 560 18.82 -11.47 -26.01
C VAL A 560 18.57 -12.62 -27.00
N PRO A 561 19.58 -13.02 -27.79
CA PRO A 561 19.48 -14.22 -28.65
C PRO A 561 19.19 -15.48 -27.81
N ASP A 562 18.29 -16.32 -28.29
CA ASP A 562 17.97 -17.59 -27.63
C ASP A 562 19.04 -18.65 -27.95
N PHE A 563 20.15 -18.57 -27.22
CA PHE A 563 21.28 -19.52 -27.39
C PHE A 563 20.92 -20.96 -27.01
N GLU A 564 19.96 -21.19 -26.11
CA GLU A 564 19.54 -22.55 -25.76
C GLU A 564 18.88 -23.25 -26.95
N THR A 565 18.06 -22.53 -27.70
CA THR A 565 17.47 -23.03 -28.95
C THR A 565 18.55 -23.19 -30.02
N GLU A 566 19.46 -22.22 -30.20
CA GLU A 566 20.55 -22.30 -31.18
C GLU A 566 21.48 -23.48 -30.93
N LEU A 567 21.76 -23.76 -29.65
CA LEU A 567 22.62 -24.89 -29.24
C LEU A 567 21.86 -26.22 -29.17
N GLY A 568 20.54 -26.22 -29.31
CA GLY A 568 19.71 -27.42 -29.22
C GLY A 568 19.62 -28.05 -27.81
N VAL A 569 19.86 -27.27 -26.78
CA VAL A 569 19.88 -27.73 -25.36
C VAL A 569 18.67 -27.30 -24.58
N LYS A 570 17.74 -26.56 -25.20
CA LYS A 570 16.54 -26.01 -24.51
C LYS A 570 15.65 -27.13 -23.98
N ASP A 571 15.39 -27.13 -22.69
CA ASP A 571 14.43 -28.06 -22.04
C ASP A 571 13.01 -27.54 -22.18
N LYS A 572 12.21 -28.20 -23.01
CA LYS A 572 10.79 -27.84 -23.24
C LYS A 572 9.88 -28.03 -22.02
N LYS A 573 10.37 -28.61 -20.93
CA LYS A 573 9.62 -28.79 -19.68
C LYS A 573 9.69 -27.58 -18.76
N LEU A 574 10.70 -26.74 -18.95
CA LEU A 574 10.86 -25.50 -18.17
C LEU A 574 10.25 -24.32 -18.91
N PRO A 575 9.76 -23.30 -18.17
CA PRO A 575 9.31 -22.06 -18.78
C PRO A 575 10.42 -21.39 -19.58
N ASP A 576 10.07 -20.83 -20.73
CA ASP A 576 10.99 -20.01 -21.49
C ASP A 576 11.07 -18.63 -20.89
N LEU A 577 12.17 -18.32 -20.21
CA LEU A 577 12.43 -17.04 -19.57
C LEU A 577 13.19 -16.04 -20.46
N VAL A 578 13.48 -16.44 -21.70
CA VAL A 578 14.03 -15.51 -22.71
C VAL A 578 12.88 -14.63 -23.21
N PRO A 579 13.00 -13.26 -23.16
CA PRO A 579 11.96 -12.39 -23.64
C PRO A 579 11.64 -12.63 -25.12
N GLY A 580 10.35 -12.72 -25.43
CA GLY A 580 9.91 -12.81 -26.82
C GLY A 580 10.12 -11.50 -27.60
N GLU A 581 9.96 -11.55 -28.93
CA GLU A 581 10.09 -10.38 -29.81
C GLU A 581 8.92 -9.38 -29.66
N ASP A 582 7.78 -9.80 -29.07
CA ASP A 582 6.58 -9.01 -28.93
C ASP A 582 6.48 -8.44 -27.52
N ASN A 583 6.29 -7.10 -27.41
CA ASN A 583 6.09 -6.40 -26.15
C ASN A 583 4.69 -6.58 -25.53
N SER A 584 3.93 -7.58 -25.99
CA SER A 584 2.62 -7.94 -25.43
C SER A 584 2.69 -8.80 -24.17
N ASP A 585 3.86 -8.94 -23.61
CA ASP A 585 4.16 -9.77 -22.47
C ASP A 585 3.64 -9.15 -21.18
N ARG A 586 3.20 -10.01 -20.24
CA ARG A 586 2.47 -9.60 -19.02
C ARG A 586 3.02 -10.24 -17.75
N PHE A 587 4.18 -10.87 -17.83
CA PHE A 587 4.89 -11.35 -16.66
C PHE A 587 6.08 -10.46 -16.37
N ILE A 588 6.13 -9.92 -15.15
CA ILE A 588 7.26 -9.11 -14.68
C ILE A 588 8.13 -10.01 -13.80
N ARG A 589 9.31 -10.35 -14.32
CA ARG A 589 10.28 -11.17 -13.62
C ARG A 589 10.99 -10.35 -12.55
N PHE A 590 11.19 -10.96 -11.39
CA PHE A 590 12.07 -10.48 -10.33
C PHE A 590 13.02 -11.59 -9.90
N GLU A 591 14.14 -11.19 -9.30
CA GLU A 591 14.98 -12.06 -8.49
C GLU A 591 14.40 -12.15 -7.06
N ILE A 592 15.14 -12.63 -6.08
CA ILE A 592 14.69 -12.77 -4.68
C ILE A 592 14.57 -11.36 -4.06
N ALA A 593 13.45 -10.70 -4.27
CA ALA A 593 13.20 -9.30 -3.91
C ALA A 593 11.72 -9.07 -3.56
N GLU A 594 11.22 -9.76 -2.52
CA GLU A 594 9.82 -9.74 -2.14
C GLU A 594 9.29 -8.33 -1.85
N SER A 595 10.12 -7.47 -1.24
CA SER A 595 9.76 -6.08 -0.95
C SER A 595 9.48 -5.29 -2.23
N ASN A 596 10.32 -5.49 -3.24
CA ASN A 596 10.18 -4.80 -4.52
C ASN A 596 9.01 -5.34 -5.36
N VAL A 597 8.77 -6.64 -5.35
CA VAL A 597 7.58 -7.20 -6.00
C VAL A 597 6.32 -6.61 -5.38
N MET A 598 6.26 -6.49 -4.06
CA MET A 598 5.13 -5.88 -3.36
C MET A 598 4.98 -4.40 -3.70
N SER A 599 6.06 -3.63 -3.79
CA SER A 599 6.04 -2.24 -4.24
C SER A 599 5.58 -2.12 -5.71
N CYS A 600 6.00 -3.07 -6.56
CA CYS A 600 5.59 -3.11 -7.96
C CYS A 600 4.10 -3.39 -8.12
N VAL A 601 3.53 -4.39 -7.43
CA VAL A 601 2.08 -4.65 -7.48
C VAL A 601 1.29 -3.44 -6.99
N GLY A 602 1.74 -2.78 -5.92
CA GLY A 602 1.10 -1.56 -5.45
C GLY A 602 1.07 -0.45 -6.50
N SER A 603 2.21 -0.22 -7.15
CA SER A 603 2.34 0.84 -8.16
C SER A 603 1.52 0.54 -9.42
N TYR A 604 1.53 -0.71 -9.91
CA TYR A 604 0.69 -1.14 -11.02
C TYR A 604 -0.79 -1.03 -10.69
N GLY A 605 -1.18 -1.36 -9.46
CA GLY A 605 -2.55 -1.26 -8.97
C GLY A 605 -3.11 0.16 -8.89
N LYS A 606 -2.23 1.19 -8.90
CA LYS A 606 -2.62 2.61 -8.94
C LYS A 606 -2.86 3.16 -10.35
N ILE A 607 -2.50 2.43 -11.39
CA ILE A 607 -2.62 2.91 -12.78
C ILE A 607 -4.07 3.18 -13.17
N ARG A 608 -5.03 2.44 -12.62
CA ARG A 608 -6.46 2.76 -12.81
C ARG A 608 -6.78 4.18 -12.34
N GLU A 609 -6.28 4.56 -11.17
CA GLU A 609 -6.54 5.87 -10.57
C GLU A 609 -5.82 7.00 -11.30
N PHE A 610 -4.59 6.76 -11.75
CA PHE A 610 -3.77 7.81 -12.38
C PHE A 610 -4.00 7.93 -13.89
N LEU A 611 -4.20 6.82 -14.58
CA LEU A 611 -4.35 6.81 -16.04
C LEU A 611 -5.72 6.38 -16.53
N GLY A 612 -6.64 5.94 -15.66
CA GLY A 612 -7.94 5.38 -16.06
C GLY A 612 -7.83 4.02 -16.74
N ILE A 613 -6.69 3.34 -16.61
CA ILE A 613 -6.43 2.03 -17.20
C ILE A 613 -6.43 1.00 -16.07
N PRO A 614 -7.45 0.11 -15.97
CA PRO A 614 -7.58 -0.78 -14.83
C PRO A 614 -6.65 -2.00 -14.89
N ILE A 615 -5.34 -1.74 -14.85
CA ILE A 615 -4.34 -2.81 -14.70
C ILE A 615 -4.53 -3.48 -13.34
N LEU A 616 -4.70 -4.80 -13.33
CA LEU A 616 -4.78 -5.60 -12.12
C LEU A 616 -3.56 -6.50 -12.00
N PRO A 617 -2.60 -6.16 -11.14
CA PRO A 617 -1.44 -6.99 -10.90
C PRO A 617 -1.75 -8.12 -9.91
N LEU A 618 -1.19 -9.31 -10.19
CA LEU A 618 -1.15 -10.44 -9.29
C LEU A 618 0.29 -10.86 -9.03
N MET A 619 0.68 -10.95 -7.77
CA MET A 619 1.94 -11.58 -7.40
C MET A 619 1.72 -12.93 -6.72
N THR A 620 2.65 -13.86 -6.95
CA THR A 620 2.75 -15.09 -6.15
C THR A 620 4.03 -15.09 -5.34
N VAL A 621 3.95 -15.58 -4.11
CA VAL A 621 5.08 -15.68 -3.18
C VAL A 621 4.84 -16.85 -2.23
N TYR A 622 5.88 -17.42 -1.65
CA TYR A 622 5.67 -18.37 -0.55
C TYR A 622 4.96 -17.68 0.62
N ASP A 623 3.92 -18.31 1.14
CA ASP A 623 3.00 -17.70 2.11
C ASP A 623 3.72 -17.03 3.29
N PHE A 624 4.71 -17.71 3.87
CA PHE A 624 5.52 -17.13 4.94
C PHE A 624 6.31 -15.88 4.50
N PHE A 625 6.74 -15.81 3.24
CA PHE A 625 7.59 -14.72 2.76
C PHE A 625 6.82 -13.45 2.40
N ILE A 626 5.50 -13.44 2.45
CA ILE A 626 4.71 -12.19 2.48
C ILE A 626 5.24 -11.29 3.61
N LYS A 627 5.71 -11.88 4.71
CA LYS A 627 6.24 -11.16 5.88
C LYS A 627 7.51 -10.35 5.59
N ARG A 628 8.28 -10.71 4.55
CA ARG A 628 9.43 -9.91 4.12
C ARG A 628 9.03 -8.58 3.48
N ALA A 629 7.79 -8.49 3.03
CA ALA A 629 7.24 -7.33 2.33
C ALA A 629 6.07 -6.69 3.09
N HIS A 630 5.94 -6.92 4.40
CA HIS A 630 4.81 -6.42 5.19
C HIS A 630 4.69 -4.90 5.19
N ASP A 631 5.81 -4.19 5.29
CA ASP A 631 5.78 -2.72 5.31
C ASP A 631 5.28 -2.16 3.97
N GLN A 632 5.75 -2.71 2.85
CA GLN A 632 5.26 -2.38 1.51
C GLN A 632 3.79 -2.78 1.32
N PHE A 633 3.39 -3.91 1.90
CA PHE A 633 2.01 -4.36 1.89
C PHE A 633 1.09 -3.36 2.62
N PHE A 634 1.46 -2.92 3.82
CA PHE A 634 0.72 -1.90 4.56
C PHE A 634 0.69 -0.56 3.85
N TYR A 635 1.80 -0.16 3.25
CA TYR A 635 1.86 1.03 2.43
C TYR A 635 0.86 0.96 1.26
N ASN A 636 0.80 -0.16 0.54
CA ASN A 636 -0.11 -0.35 -0.58
C ASN A 636 -1.58 -0.27 -0.14
N LEU A 637 -1.91 -0.82 1.03
CA LEU A 637 -3.27 -0.75 1.59
C LEU A 637 -3.63 0.69 2.01
N TYR A 638 -2.69 1.41 2.65
CA TYR A 638 -2.88 2.82 2.98
C TYR A 638 -3.05 3.68 1.72
N TRP A 639 -2.27 3.41 0.68
CA TRP A 639 -2.36 4.07 -0.62
C TRP A 639 -3.59 3.63 -1.43
N LYS A 640 -4.33 2.63 -0.93
CA LYS A 640 -5.52 2.04 -1.58
C LYS A 640 -5.22 1.50 -2.98
N SER A 641 -4.08 0.86 -3.13
CA SER A 641 -3.68 0.20 -4.38
C SER A 641 -4.51 -1.06 -4.59
N SER A 642 -4.91 -1.33 -5.82
CA SER A 642 -5.64 -2.55 -6.18
C SER A 642 -4.69 -3.63 -6.66
N PHE A 643 -4.55 -4.71 -5.87
CA PHE A 643 -3.62 -5.81 -6.20
C PHE A 643 -4.12 -7.14 -5.66
N ILE A 644 -3.58 -8.23 -6.20
CA ILE A 644 -3.78 -9.59 -5.69
C ILE A 644 -2.42 -10.14 -5.26
N CYS A 645 -2.31 -10.55 -4.00
CA CYS A 645 -1.15 -11.25 -3.44
C CYS A 645 -1.54 -12.70 -3.14
N VAL A 646 -0.88 -13.67 -3.78
CA VAL A 646 -1.15 -15.09 -3.54
C VAL A 646 0.00 -15.70 -2.75
N GLY A 647 -0.28 -16.07 -1.51
CA GLY A 647 0.61 -16.85 -0.66
C GLY A 647 0.45 -18.34 -0.93
N THR A 648 1.44 -18.99 -1.51
CA THR A 648 1.35 -20.41 -1.84
C THR A 648 2.72 -21.08 -1.96
N PRO A 649 2.90 -22.32 -1.46
CA PRO A 649 1.92 -23.11 -0.69
C PRO A 649 1.62 -22.50 0.68
N SER A 650 0.36 -22.66 1.14
CA SER A 650 -0.09 -22.25 2.47
C SER A 650 -0.34 -23.44 3.37
N GLY A 651 -0.15 -23.28 4.69
CA GLY A 651 -0.38 -24.28 5.71
C GLY A 651 0.86 -25.07 6.13
N VAL A 652 0.70 -25.91 7.18
CA VAL A 652 1.82 -26.58 7.86
C VAL A 652 2.34 -27.84 7.17
N THR A 653 1.66 -28.34 6.13
CA THR A 653 1.93 -29.66 5.56
C THR A 653 2.72 -29.63 4.26
N LEU A 654 3.18 -28.50 3.78
CA LEU A 654 3.41 -28.29 2.36
C LEU A 654 4.86 -28.09 1.97
N SER A 655 5.77 -28.00 2.91
CA SER A 655 7.16 -27.74 2.62
C SER A 655 8.09 -28.50 3.55
N PRO A 656 9.23 -28.99 3.06
CA PRO A 656 10.32 -29.42 3.92
C PRO A 656 10.76 -28.35 4.92
N GLU A 657 10.48 -27.09 4.62
CA GLU A 657 10.74 -25.92 5.45
C GLU A 657 9.59 -25.60 6.43
N GLY A 658 8.64 -26.49 6.56
CA GLY A 658 7.35 -26.36 7.28
C GLY A 658 7.39 -25.78 8.68
N ALA A 659 8.56 -25.71 9.32
CA ALA A 659 8.73 -25.06 10.62
C ALA A 659 8.29 -23.59 10.64
N GLN A 660 8.33 -22.90 9.50
CA GLN A 660 8.02 -21.48 9.37
C GLN A 660 6.63 -21.21 8.78
N HIS A 661 6.02 -22.15 8.07
CA HIS A 661 4.85 -21.94 7.22
C HIS A 661 3.50 -21.94 7.95
N GLY A 662 3.46 -22.28 9.23
CA GLY A 662 2.22 -22.24 10.02
C GLY A 662 1.80 -20.86 10.53
N TRP A 663 2.62 -19.84 10.32
CA TRP A 663 2.38 -18.49 10.84
C TRP A 663 1.85 -17.59 9.73
N LYS A 664 0.53 -17.45 9.64
CA LYS A 664 -0.14 -16.65 8.60
C LYS A 664 -0.14 -15.16 8.94
N SER A 665 -0.23 -14.79 10.22
CA SER A 665 -0.17 -13.41 10.74
C SER A 665 -1.07 -12.44 9.98
N ASP A 666 -2.34 -12.80 9.87
CA ASP A 666 -3.30 -11.95 9.18
C ASP A 666 -3.69 -10.77 10.05
N PHE A 667 -3.16 -9.61 9.71
CA PHE A 667 -3.63 -8.36 10.28
C PHE A 667 -4.90 -7.92 9.56
N GLN A 668 -5.95 -7.70 10.32
CA GLN A 668 -7.20 -7.16 9.80
C GLN A 668 -7.07 -5.64 9.72
N ILE A 669 -6.68 -5.14 8.55
CA ILE A 669 -6.51 -3.71 8.29
C ILE A 669 -7.47 -3.24 7.19
N PRO A 670 -7.83 -1.95 7.17
CA PRO A 670 -8.68 -1.42 6.11
C PRO A 670 -8.12 -1.70 4.72
N ASN A 671 -9.02 -1.92 3.76
CA ASN A 671 -8.73 -2.24 2.36
C ASN A 671 -8.15 -3.63 2.08
N GLN A 672 -7.90 -4.45 3.10
CA GLN A 672 -7.49 -5.85 2.94
C GLN A 672 -8.72 -6.76 2.90
N ILE A 673 -8.62 -7.83 2.08
CA ILE A 673 -9.50 -8.99 2.12
C ILE A 673 -8.70 -10.25 1.89
N THR A 674 -8.80 -11.23 2.80
CA THR A 674 -8.01 -12.47 2.78
C THR A 674 -8.92 -13.67 2.51
N TRP A 675 -8.58 -14.42 1.47
CA TRP A 675 -9.27 -15.63 1.06
C TRP A 675 -8.40 -16.87 1.23
N GLU A 676 -8.98 -17.96 1.68
CA GLU A 676 -8.33 -19.27 1.73
C GLU A 676 -9.26 -20.35 1.18
N PRO A 677 -9.42 -20.41 -0.15
CA PRO A 677 -10.25 -21.44 -0.79
C PRO A 677 -9.62 -22.83 -0.68
N PHE A 678 -10.43 -23.82 -0.41
CA PHE A 678 -10.03 -25.23 -0.42
C PHE A 678 -10.39 -25.93 -1.73
N PHE A 679 -11.60 -25.73 -2.24
CA PHE A 679 -12.01 -26.26 -3.52
C PHE A 679 -11.62 -25.34 -4.68
N CYS A 680 -11.25 -25.93 -5.82
CA CYS A 680 -10.84 -25.18 -7.00
C CYS A 680 -11.95 -24.25 -7.54
N GLN A 681 -13.20 -24.68 -7.44
CA GLN A 681 -14.35 -23.88 -7.84
C GLN A 681 -14.49 -22.59 -7.03
N GLU A 682 -14.19 -22.65 -5.72
CA GLU A 682 -14.19 -21.47 -4.84
C GLU A 682 -13.16 -20.44 -5.35
N LEU A 683 -11.94 -20.88 -5.72
CA LEU A 683 -10.89 -20.01 -6.22
C LEU A 683 -11.29 -19.34 -7.53
N ASP A 684 -11.96 -20.07 -8.44
CA ASP A 684 -12.43 -19.50 -9.71
C ASP A 684 -13.42 -18.35 -9.45
N TRP A 685 -14.40 -18.55 -8.56
CA TRP A 685 -15.35 -17.50 -8.20
C TRP A 685 -14.70 -16.31 -7.52
N ILE A 686 -13.78 -16.54 -6.57
CA ILE A 686 -13.08 -15.50 -5.82
C ILE A 686 -12.22 -14.63 -6.76
N LEU A 687 -11.40 -15.27 -7.61
CA LEU A 687 -10.56 -14.56 -8.57
C LEU A 687 -11.40 -13.80 -9.60
N SER A 688 -12.46 -14.43 -10.10
CA SER A 688 -13.38 -13.80 -11.08
C SER A 688 -14.10 -12.60 -10.48
N ASP A 689 -14.56 -12.67 -9.22
CA ASP A 689 -15.19 -11.55 -8.51
C ASP A 689 -14.19 -10.41 -8.28
N ALA A 690 -12.96 -10.71 -7.86
CA ALA A 690 -11.91 -9.71 -7.66
C ALA A 690 -11.58 -8.96 -8.97
N ILE A 691 -11.44 -9.69 -10.09
CA ILE A 691 -11.23 -9.10 -11.41
C ILE A 691 -12.42 -8.22 -11.81
N LYS A 692 -13.64 -8.75 -11.71
CA LYS A 692 -14.89 -8.04 -12.09
C LYS A 692 -15.05 -6.73 -11.32
N ARG A 693 -14.84 -6.76 -9.99
CA ARG A 693 -14.91 -5.55 -9.14
C ARG A 693 -13.89 -4.50 -9.55
N HIS A 694 -12.64 -4.93 -9.75
CA HIS A 694 -11.58 -4.01 -10.15
C HIS A 694 -11.87 -3.36 -11.51
N MET A 695 -12.28 -4.14 -12.51
CA MET A 695 -12.59 -3.66 -13.87
C MET A 695 -13.78 -2.69 -13.90
N LYS A 696 -14.73 -2.84 -12.99
CA LYS A 696 -15.89 -1.95 -12.84
C LYS A 696 -15.66 -0.77 -11.87
N GLY A 697 -14.58 -0.75 -11.13
CA GLY A 697 -14.28 0.29 -10.16
C GLY A 697 -15.07 0.14 -8.84
N ASP A 698 -15.58 -1.05 -8.52
CA ASP A 698 -16.42 -1.31 -7.35
C ASP A 698 -15.73 -2.19 -6.28
N ASN A 699 -14.44 -2.02 -6.11
CA ASN A 699 -13.63 -2.74 -5.12
C ASN A 699 -13.23 -1.89 -3.90
N ALA A 700 -13.99 -0.87 -3.57
CA ALA A 700 -13.77 -0.05 -2.38
C ALA A 700 -13.72 -0.91 -1.10
N GLY A 701 -12.79 -0.60 -0.22
CA GLY A 701 -12.56 -1.37 1.00
C GLY A 701 -11.97 -2.77 0.80
N ARG A 702 -11.74 -3.20 -0.45
CA ARG A 702 -11.24 -4.54 -0.84
C ARG A 702 -10.17 -4.45 -1.92
N THR A 703 -9.34 -3.42 -1.87
CA THR A 703 -8.34 -3.16 -2.91
C THR A 703 -7.14 -4.11 -2.81
N GLY A 704 -6.74 -4.49 -1.60
CA GLY A 704 -5.69 -5.48 -1.36
C GLY A 704 -6.29 -6.88 -1.15
N VAL A 705 -6.26 -7.71 -2.18
CA VAL A 705 -6.77 -9.08 -2.14
C VAL A 705 -5.63 -10.03 -1.83
N VAL A 706 -5.72 -10.77 -0.72
CA VAL A 706 -4.81 -11.85 -0.36
C VAL A 706 -5.51 -13.18 -0.61
N ILE A 707 -4.86 -14.09 -1.34
CA ILE A 707 -5.37 -15.44 -1.56
C ILE A 707 -4.32 -16.43 -1.08
N ARG A 708 -4.73 -17.37 -0.22
CA ARG A 708 -3.86 -18.44 0.25
C ARG A 708 -4.14 -19.71 -0.52
N GLY A 709 -3.15 -20.15 -1.29
CA GLY A 709 -3.26 -21.34 -2.12
C GLY A 709 -2.74 -22.58 -1.41
N VAL A 710 -3.58 -23.63 -1.32
CA VAL A 710 -3.20 -24.91 -0.73
C VAL A 710 -2.73 -25.89 -1.79
N THR A 711 -1.83 -26.84 -1.41
CA THR A 711 -1.35 -27.92 -2.29
C THR A 711 -1.94 -29.29 -1.89
N ARG A 712 -2.72 -29.37 -0.83
CA ARG A 712 -3.48 -30.56 -0.51
C ARG A 712 -4.64 -30.71 -1.48
N GLY A 713 -4.52 -31.65 -2.42
CA GLY A 713 -5.57 -31.94 -3.39
C GLY A 713 -6.76 -32.67 -2.76
N ALA A 714 -7.95 -32.37 -3.28
CA ALA A 714 -9.18 -33.05 -2.94
C ALA A 714 -9.94 -33.42 -4.23
N GLU A 715 -10.69 -34.52 -4.19
CA GLU A 715 -11.62 -34.82 -5.27
C GLU A 715 -12.72 -33.76 -5.29
N GLN A 716 -12.80 -33.01 -6.38
CA GLN A 716 -13.75 -31.87 -6.48
C GLN A 716 -15.22 -32.31 -6.49
N ARG A 717 -15.50 -33.57 -6.86
CA ARG A 717 -16.84 -34.16 -6.72
C ARG A 717 -17.32 -34.26 -5.28
N LEU A 718 -16.40 -34.21 -4.30
CA LEU A 718 -16.77 -34.17 -2.89
C LEU A 718 -17.67 -32.95 -2.58
N LEU A 719 -17.34 -31.78 -3.11
CA LEU A 719 -18.19 -30.60 -2.97
C LEU A 719 -19.57 -30.82 -3.59
N LEU A 720 -19.62 -31.31 -4.82
CA LEU A 720 -20.87 -31.56 -5.53
C LEU A 720 -21.75 -32.58 -4.76
N HIS A 721 -21.17 -33.70 -4.28
CA HIS A 721 -21.89 -34.70 -3.50
C HIS A 721 -22.45 -34.14 -2.19
N SER A 722 -21.65 -33.33 -1.48
CA SER A 722 -22.09 -32.71 -0.23
C SER A 722 -23.25 -31.74 -0.48
N LEU A 723 -23.17 -30.95 -1.56
CA LEU A 723 -24.23 -30.01 -1.93
C LEU A 723 -25.50 -30.71 -2.39
N LYS A 724 -25.42 -31.78 -3.20
CA LYS A 724 -26.57 -32.62 -3.58
C LYS A 724 -27.26 -33.21 -2.35
N ARG A 725 -26.47 -33.71 -1.40
CA ARG A 725 -27.00 -34.22 -0.13
C ARG A 725 -27.76 -33.16 0.66
N GLN A 726 -27.23 -31.93 0.74
CA GLN A 726 -27.88 -30.79 1.40
C GLN A 726 -29.18 -30.41 0.70
N LEU A 727 -29.19 -30.33 -0.60
CA LEU A 727 -30.39 -29.98 -1.37
C LEU A 727 -31.51 -30.96 -1.18
N ARG A 728 -31.23 -32.25 -0.97
CA ARG A 728 -32.21 -33.27 -0.61
C ARG A 728 -32.90 -32.99 0.73
N PHE A 729 -32.25 -32.28 1.64
CA PHE A 729 -32.74 -31.93 2.97
C PHE A 729 -33.03 -30.44 3.14
N LYS A 730 -32.80 -29.65 2.07
CA LYS A 730 -33.11 -28.22 2.09
C LYS A 730 -34.61 -28.03 2.01
N ARG A 731 -35.19 -27.69 3.14
CA ARG A 731 -36.58 -27.30 3.23
C ARG A 731 -36.74 -25.82 3.01
N ASP A 732 -37.93 -25.41 2.73
CA ASP A 732 -38.37 -24.07 3.05
C ASP A 732 -38.17 -23.87 4.56
N GLN A 733 -37.03 -23.24 4.92
CA GLN A 733 -36.61 -23.05 6.33
C GLN A 733 -37.62 -22.25 7.13
N THR A 734 -38.44 -21.45 6.48
CA THR A 734 -39.51 -20.67 7.10
C THR A 734 -40.59 -21.57 7.72
N GLN A 735 -40.88 -22.71 7.14
CA GLN A 735 -41.86 -23.67 7.70
C GLN A 735 -41.23 -24.53 8.80
N ALA A 736 -39.93 -24.86 8.70
CA ALA A 736 -39.27 -25.70 9.71
C ALA A 736 -39.06 -24.96 11.03
N LEU A 737 -38.88 -23.67 11.03
CA LEU A 737 -38.76 -22.83 12.24
C LEU A 737 -40.09 -22.68 13.01
N HIS A 738 -41.21 -22.90 12.36
CA HIS A 738 -42.54 -22.82 12.98
C HIS A 738 -43.15 -24.19 13.36
N ALA A 739 -42.52 -25.29 12.94
CA ALA A 739 -42.96 -26.61 13.34
C ALA A 739 -42.44 -26.95 14.74
N THR A 740 -43.33 -27.06 15.68
CA THR A 740 -43.03 -27.43 17.08
C THR A 740 -42.64 -28.91 17.26
N GLY A 741 -42.35 -29.62 16.19
CA GLY A 741 -41.77 -30.94 16.15
C GLY A 741 -40.86 -31.08 14.95
N PHE A 742 -39.72 -31.70 15.15
CA PHE A 742 -38.79 -32.07 14.07
C PHE A 742 -39.43 -33.19 13.21
N GLU A 743 -40.60 -32.94 12.63
CA GLU A 743 -41.05 -33.77 11.53
C GLU A 743 -40.14 -33.51 10.34
N MET A 744 -39.58 -34.57 9.79
CA MET A 744 -38.92 -34.48 8.51
C MET A 744 -39.91 -33.87 7.55
N ALA A 745 -39.60 -32.69 7.08
CA ALA A 745 -40.34 -32.11 6.01
C ALA A 745 -40.25 -33.02 4.82
N GLY A 746 -41.28 -33.03 4.08
CA GLY A 746 -41.49 -33.90 2.95
C GLY A 746 -40.26 -33.94 2.07
N ALA A 747 -39.97 -35.10 1.58
CA ALA A 747 -38.82 -35.32 0.75
C ALA A 747 -38.75 -34.23 -0.33
N ILE A 748 -37.61 -33.56 -0.42
CA ILE A 748 -37.29 -32.78 -1.60
C ILE A 748 -37.47 -33.77 -2.76
N ASP A 749 -38.09 -33.32 -3.81
CA ASP A 749 -38.26 -34.11 -4.99
C ASP A 749 -36.86 -34.53 -5.50
N GLU A 750 -36.51 -35.80 -5.21
CA GLU A 750 -35.21 -36.36 -5.61
C GLU A 750 -35.02 -36.24 -7.14
N ALA A 751 -36.11 -36.34 -7.89
CA ALA A 751 -36.09 -36.18 -9.34
C ALA A 751 -35.68 -34.75 -9.74
N LEU A 752 -36.09 -33.74 -8.99
CA LEU A 752 -35.70 -32.36 -9.22
C LEU A 752 -34.21 -32.18 -8.96
N VAL A 753 -33.68 -32.69 -7.86
CA VAL A 753 -32.24 -32.56 -7.55
C VAL A 753 -31.39 -33.34 -8.54
N GLU A 754 -31.80 -34.51 -8.96
CA GLU A 754 -31.09 -35.28 -9.99
C GLU A 754 -31.16 -34.61 -11.38
N SER A 755 -32.16 -33.80 -11.65
CA SER A 755 -32.33 -33.06 -12.89
C SER A 755 -31.52 -31.74 -12.94
N MET A 756 -31.05 -31.25 -11.81
CA MET A 756 -30.26 -30.01 -11.74
C MET A 756 -28.88 -30.22 -12.35
N SER A 757 -28.47 -29.28 -13.18
CA SER A 757 -27.10 -29.23 -13.69
C SER A 757 -26.08 -28.98 -12.55
N GLU A 758 -24.82 -29.33 -12.79
CA GLU A 758 -23.74 -29.03 -11.84
C GLU A 758 -23.61 -27.51 -11.60
N GLU A 759 -23.84 -26.70 -12.61
CA GLU A 759 -23.83 -25.24 -12.54
C GLU A 759 -24.92 -24.69 -11.63
N GLU A 760 -26.16 -25.18 -11.74
CA GLU A 760 -27.26 -24.76 -10.87
C GLU A 760 -26.98 -25.13 -9.41
N ILE A 761 -26.39 -26.31 -9.16
CA ILE A 761 -26.02 -26.73 -7.82
C ILE A 761 -24.91 -25.86 -7.23
N PHE A 762 -23.87 -25.55 -8.00
CA PHE A 762 -22.80 -24.66 -7.58
C PHE A 762 -23.27 -23.22 -7.37
N GLU A 763 -24.16 -22.72 -8.22
CA GLU A 763 -24.73 -21.38 -8.06
C GLU A 763 -25.44 -21.22 -6.71
N SER A 764 -26.01 -22.29 -6.18
CA SER A 764 -26.71 -22.29 -4.87
C SER A 764 -25.81 -21.86 -3.70
N ILE A 765 -24.48 -22.04 -3.80
CA ILE A 765 -23.51 -21.67 -2.74
C ILE A 765 -22.56 -20.55 -3.14
N ARG A 766 -22.50 -20.17 -4.40
CA ARG A 766 -21.53 -19.16 -4.87
C ARG A 766 -21.59 -17.88 -4.06
N HIS A 767 -22.79 -17.40 -3.79
CA HIS A 767 -22.97 -16.18 -2.98
C HIS A 767 -22.48 -16.35 -1.54
N ASP A 768 -22.59 -17.53 -0.96
CA ASP A 768 -22.14 -17.81 0.39
C ASP A 768 -20.62 -17.94 0.44
N VAL A 769 -20.01 -18.55 -0.57
CA VAL A 769 -18.54 -18.58 -0.76
C VAL A 769 -17.98 -17.16 -0.81
N LEU A 770 -18.58 -16.28 -1.61
CA LEU A 770 -18.16 -14.88 -1.75
C LEU A 770 -18.56 -14.00 -0.54
N ALA A 771 -19.42 -14.49 0.34
CA ALA A 771 -19.74 -13.86 1.62
C ALA A 771 -18.80 -14.29 2.76
N GLY A 772 -17.96 -15.30 2.55
CA GLY A 772 -16.91 -15.70 3.49
C GLY A 772 -17.07 -17.05 4.17
N ALA A 773 -18.24 -17.68 4.11
CA ALA A 773 -18.44 -19.03 4.65
C ALA A 773 -19.73 -19.68 4.15
N TYR A 774 -19.74 -21.03 4.09
CA TYR A 774 -20.90 -21.80 3.67
C TYR A 774 -20.95 -23.18 4.37
N TYR A 775 -22.14 -23.78 4.43
CA TYR A 775 -22.29 -25.13 4.91
C TYR A 775 -21.85 -26.16 3.85
N LEU A 776 -20.83 -26.93 4.15
CA LEU A 776 -20.44 -28.11 3.35
C LEU A 776 -21.18 -29.37 3.84
N VAL A 777 -21.44 -29.49 5.16
CA VAL A 777 -22.28 -30.48 5.76
C VAL A 777 -23.30 -29.77 6.64
N ASP A 778 -24.58 -30.00 6.35
CA ASP A 778 -25.70 -29.40 7.07
C ASP A 778 -26.68 -30.48 7.48
N TYR A 779 -26.76 -30.74 8.77
CA TYR A 779 -27.68 -31.74 9.35
C TYR A 779 -29.00 -31.13 9.85
N ARG A 780 -29.22 -29.84 9.65
CA ARG A 780 -30.50 -29.22 10.03
C ARG A 780 -31.64 -29.90 9.29
N GLY A 781 -32.64 -30.33 10.05
CA GLY A 781 -33.79 -31.09 9.53
C GLY A 781 -33.63 -32.62 9.54
N TYR A 782 -32.48 -33.16 10.00
CA TYR A 782 -32.35 -34.59 10.22
C TYR A 782 -33.14 -35.05 11.47
N ALA A 783 -33.72 -36.25 11.43
CA ALA A 783 -34.38 -36.85 12.59
C ALA A 783 -33.36 -37.02 13.74
N GLY A 784 -33.72 -36.57 14.94
CA GLY A 784 -32.85 -36.58 16.11
C GLY A 784 -31.84 -35.46 16.20
N TYR A 785 -31.90 -34.47 15.32
CA TYR A 785 -31.09 -33.23 15.40
C TYR A 785 -31.65 -32.30 16.48
N GLU A 786 -30.99 -32.23 17.62
CA GLU A 786 -31.44 -31.44 18.79
C GLU A 786 -30.42 -30.36 19.18
N PRO A 787 -30.61 -29.10 18.70
CA PRO A 787 -29.74 -27.99 19.08
C PRO A 787 -29.65 -27.83 20.61
N GLY A 788 -28.40 -27.67 21.11
CA GLY A 788 -28.12 -27.56 22.55
C GLY A 788 -27.99 -28.91 23.30
N ASP A 789 -28.14 -30.03 22.62
CA ASP A 789 -27.88 -31.36 23.17
C ASP A 789 -26.78 -32.07 22.36
N ASN A 790 -27.09 -32.48 21.14
CA ASN A 790 -26.21 -33.33 20.32
C ASN A 790 -25.72 -32.65 19.05
N VAL A 791 -25.76 -31.31 18.98
CA VAL A 791 -25.33 -30.51 17.79
C VAL A 791 -24.11 -29.67 18.09
N VAL A 792 -23.14 -29.70 17.19
CA VAL A 792 -21.95 -28.84 17.19
C VAL A 792 -21.67 -28.32 15.78
N ASN A 793 -21.15 -27.10 15.66
CA ASN A 793 -20.72 -26.55 14.40
C ASN A 793 -19.18 -26.59 14.32
N ILE A 794 -18.63 -27.17 13.25
CA ILE A 794 -17.19 -27.19 12.97
C ILE A 794 -16.90 -26.15 11.87
N PHE A 795 -16.15 -25.11 12.20
CA PHE A 795 -15.64 -24.15 11.25
C PHE A 795 -14.27 -24.61 10.76
N ALA A 796 -14.15 -24.90 9.49
CA ALA A 796 -12.91 -25.39 8.89
C ALA A 796 -12.38 -24.40 7.86
N LEU A 797 -11.06 -24.12 7.90
CA LEU A 797 -10.38 -23.25 6.96
C LEU A 797 -9.35 -24.04 6.14
N GLY A 798 -9.33 -23.83 4.85
CA GLY A 798 -8.33 -24.40 3.94
C GLY A 798 -8.29 -25.93 3.98
N SER A 799 -7.08 -26.49 4.04
CA SER A 799 -6.84 -27.95 3.97
C SER A 799 -7.39 -28.74 5.14
N LEU A 800 -7.76 -28.10 6.25
CA LEU A 800 -8.39 -28.79 7.41
C LEU A 800 -9.84 -29.17 7.16
N THR A 801 -10.45 -28.71 6.08
CA THR A 801 -11.80 -29.11 5.64
C THR A 801 -11.94 -30.64 5.56
N THR A 802 -10.90 -31.35 5.10
CA THR A 802 -10.92 -32.82 5.05
C THR A 802 -10.92 -33.49 6.42
N GLU A 803 -10.20 -32.93 7.38
CA GLU A 803 -10.19 -33.46 8.75
C GLU A 803 -11.52 -33.19 9.46
N ALA A 804 -12.14 -32.04 9.21
CA ALA A 804 -13.48 -31.70 9.70
C ALA A 804 -14.56 -32.64 9.15
N LEU A 805 -14.50 -32.99 7.86
CA LEU A 805 -15.43 -33.98 7.24
C LEU A 805 -15.29 -35.35 7.87
N LYS A 806 -14.07 -35.85 8.10
CA LYS A 806 -13.82 -37.11 8.77
C LYS A 806 -14.36 -37.12 10.21
N ALA A 807 -14.14 -36.03 10.94
CA ALA A 807 -14.64 -35.87 12.30
C ALA A 807 -16.16 -35.85 12.33
N SER A 808 -16.81 -35.10 11.42
CA SER A 808 -18.27 -35.04 11.30
C SER A 808 -18.88 -36.41 11.03
N ASP A 809 -18.31 -37.20 10.11
CA ASP A 809 -18.77 -38.55 9.78
C ASP A 809 -18.60 -39.52 10.98
N ALA A 810 -17.49 -39.40 11.70
CA ALA A 810 -17.28 -40.23 12.92
C ALA A 810 -18.21 -39.85 14.07
N LEU A 811 -18.53 -38.57 14.24
CA LEU A 811 -19.46 -38.06 15.24
C LEU A 811 -20.89 -38.45 14.93
N LEU A 812 -21.31 -38.47 13.67
CA LEU A 812 -22.64 -38.90 13.24
C LEU A 812 -22.90 -40.34 13.67
N ARG A 813 -21.90 -41.23 13.57
CA ARG A 813 -21.99 -42.63 14.03
C ARG A 813 -22.22 -42.76 15.55
N ARG A 814 -21.94 -41.67 16.30
CA ARG A 814 -22.16 -41.60 17.76
C ARG A 814 -23.44 -40.86 18.12
N GLY A 815 -24.26 -40.48 17.12
CA GLY A 815 -25.51 -39.71 17.33
C GLY A 815 -25.28 -38.24 17.57
N ILE A 816 -24.08 -37.69 17.23
CA ILE A 816 -23.74 -36.27 17.32
C ILE A 816 -23.75 -35.68 15.91
N TYR A 817 -24.52 -34.62 15.73
CA TYR A 817 -24.68 -33.91 14.47
C TYR A 817 -23.68 -32.77 14.42
N ALA A 818 -22.52 -32.99 13.78
CA ALA A 818 -21.50 -32.02 13.60
C ALA A 818 -21.62 -31.39 12.20
N ASN A 819 -22.23 -30.21 12.11
CA ASN A 819 -22.23 -29.45 10.84
C ASN A 819 -20.82 -29.02 10.49
N VAL A 820 -20.49 -28.99 9.20
CA VAL A 820 -19.19 -28.45 8.70
C VAL A 820 -19.44 -27.20 7.92
N ILE A 821 -18.88 -26.10 8.40
CA ILE A 821 -18.93 -24.77 7.79
C ILE A 821 -17.53 -24.49 7.27
N VAL A 822 -17.41 -24.37 5.94
CA VAL A 822 -16.15 -23.98 5.31
C VAL A 822 -16.05 -22.48 5.34
N VAL A 823 -14.96 -21.98 5.90
CA VAL A 823 -14.61 -20.55 5.90
C VAL A 823 -13.74 -20.28 4.69
N THR A 824 -14.16 -19.36 3.85
CA THR A 824 -13.42 -18.95 2.65
C THR A 824 -12.74 -17.60 2.83
N CYS A 825 -13.27 -16.74 3.74
CA CYS A 825 -12.73 -15.43 4.03
C CYS A 825 -12.88 -15.10 5.53
N THR A 826 -11.75 -14.98 6.23
CA THR A 826 -11.74 -14.61 7.64
C THR A 826 -12.16 -13.16 7.87
N ASP A 827 -11.79 -12.25 6.97
CA ASP A 827 -12.08 -10.81 7.11
C ASP A 827 -13.57 -10.50 7.01
N LEU A 828 -14.29 -11.16 6.10
CA LEU A 828 -15.75 -11.02 5.98
C LEU A 828 -16.52 -11.72 7.12
N LEU A 829 -15.89 -12.69 7.77
CA LEU A 829 -16.54 -13.44 8.86
C LEU A 829 -16.33 -12.74 10.21
N LEU A 830 -15.14 -12.24 10.48
CA LEU A 830 -14.69 -11.74 11.79
C LEU A 830 -13.93 -10.42 11.76
N GLY A 831 -13.57 -9.91 10.57
CA GLY A 831 -12.75 -8.72 10.40
C GLY A 831 -13.50 -7.41 10.60
N VAL A 832 -12.84 -6.31 10.21
CA VAL A 832 -13.36 -4.94 10.35
C VAL A 832 -14.74 -4.80 9.70
N GLN A 833 -14.90 -5.28 8.46
CA GLN A 833 -16.18 -5.22 7.75
C GLN A 833 -17.27 -6.06 8.46
N ALA A 834 -16.92 -7.26 8.94
CA ALA A 834 -17.85 -8.08 9.68
C ALA A 834 -18.33 -7.41 10.98
N HIS A 835 -17.43 -6.74 11.67
CA HIS A 835 -17.77 -5.99 12.88
C HIS A 835 -18.72 -4.81 12.58
N GLU A 836 -18.46 -4.04 11.53
CA GLU A 836 -19.32 -2.94 11.10
C GLU A 836 -20.73 -3.41 10.72
N ASP A 837 -20.83 -4.56 10.07
CA ASP A 837 -22.11 -5.19 9.69
C ASP A 837 -22.78 -6.00 10.83
N GLY A 838 -22.26 -5.91 12.06
CA GLY A 838 -22.81 -6.65 13.20
C GLY A 838 -22.73 -8.18 13.05
N TYR A 839 -21.70 -8.67 12.34
CA TYR A 839 -21.48 -10.09 12.03
C TYR A 839 -22.64 -10.72 11.24
N ALA A 840 -23.15 -10.00 10.26
CA ALA A 840 -24.30 -10.41 9.46
C ALA A 840 -24.12 -11.78 8.77
N VAL A 841 -22.91 -12.11 8.33
CA VAL A 841 -22.61 -13.41 7.73
C VAL A 841 -22.86 -14.55 8.73
N LEU A 842 -22.30 -14.47 9.92
CA LEU A 842 -22.50 -15.47 10.97
C LEU A 842 -23.97 -15.56 11.40
N ARG A 843 -24.59 -14.43 11.67
CA ARG A 843 -25.91 -14.36 12.31
C ARG A 843 -27.06 -14.57 11.34
N GLN A 844 -27.02 -13.93 10.18
CA GLN A 844 -28.15 -13.93 9.24
C GLN A 844 -27.97 -14.98 8.16
N ARG A 845 -26.81 -14.96 7.48
CA ARG A 845 -26.59 -15.86 6.35
C ARG A 845 -26.39 -17.33 6.78
N LEU A 846 -25.55 -17.58 7.78
CA LEU A 846 -25.36 -18.92 8.33
C LEU A 846 -26.44 -19.31 9.36
N GLY A 847 -27.27 -18.37 9.75
CA GLY A 847 -28.34 -18.62 10.72
C GLY A 847 -27.86 -18.91 12.15
N LEU A 848 -26.65 -18.47 12.50
CA LEU A 848 -26.03 -18.68 13.81
C LEU A 848 -26.33 -17.48 14.71
N ASN A 849 -27.62 -17.24 14.93
CA ASN A 849 -28.04 -16.14 15.80
C ASN A 849 -27.58 -16.41 17.24
N ALA A 850 -27.05 -15.35 17.89
CA ALA A 850 -26.88 -15.41 19.33
C ALA A 850 -28.22 -15.70 19.99
N ASN A 851 -28.20 -16.63 20.91
CA ASN A 851 -29.42 -16.98 21.68
C ASN A 851 -29.85 -15.87 22.66
N LEU A 852 -29.16 -14.72 22.64
CA LEU A 852 -29.45 -13.58 23.48
C LEU A 852 -29.77 -12.37 22.58
N HIS A 853 -31.01 -11.95 22.50
CA HIS A 853 -31.42 -10.71 21.86
C HIS A 853 -31.54 -9.63 22.94
N ILE A 854 -30.61 -8.67 22.91
CA ILE A 854 -30.77 -7.43 23.66
C ILE A 854 -31.55 -6.47 22.74
N VAL A 855 -32.78 -6.18 23.08
CA VAL A 855 -33.59 -5.19 22.36
C VAL A 855 -33.35 -3.84 23.04
N PRO A 856 -32.77 -2.84 22.36
CA PRO A 856 -32.72 -1.50 22.92
C PRO A 856 -34.15 -0.96 23.08
N ALA A 857 -34.41 -0.29 24.19
CA ALA A 857 -35.69 0.39 24.40
C ALA A 857 -35.94 1.41 23.29
N LYS A 858 -37.13 1.42 22.71
CA LYS A 858 -37.51 2.27 21.57
C LYS A 858 -37.46 3.79 21.82
N ASP A 859 -37.33 4.21 23.03
CA ASP A 859 -37.48 5.63 23.43
C ASP A 859 -36.25 6.14 24.16
N GLY A 860 -35.18 6.39 23.50
CA GLY A 860 -34.04 7.27 23.83
C GLY A 860 -33.66 7.56 25.32
N GLY A 861 -34.23 6.86 26.26
CA GLY A 861 -33.94 6.91 27.68
C GLY A 861 -33.45 5.57 28.17
N ASN A 862 -32.52 5.58 29.08
CA ASN A 862 -31.85 4.50 29.79
C ASN A 862 -32.11 3.09 29.25
N VAL A 863 -31.04 2.43 28.76
CA VAL A 863 -31.08 1.06 28.25
C VAL A 863 -31.77 0.16 29.28
N ASN A 864 -33.07 -0.03 29.21
CA ASN A 864 -33.73 -1.15 29.85
C ASN A 864 -33.33 -2.40 29.11
N LEU A 865 -32.38 -3.13 29.67
CA LEU A 865 -32.01 -4.48 29.24
C LEU A 865 -33.20 -5.39 29.55
N GLU A 866 -34.27 -5.35 28.77
CA GLU A 866 -35.25 -6.42 28.74
C GLU A 866 -34.57 -7.60 28.04
N LEU A 867 -34.23 -8.60 28.79
CA LEU A 867 -33.85 -9.91 28.29
C LEU A 867 -35.03 -10.50 27.53
N ALA A 868 -35.19 -10.15 26.28
CA ALA A 868 -36.15 -10.78 25.40
C ALA A 868 -35.64 -12.17 25.05
N VAL A 869 -36.21 -13.14 25.74
CA VAL A 869 -36.30 -14.54 25.39
C VAL A 869 -35.01 -15.20 24.89
N ILE A 870 -34.48 -16.10 25.66
CA ILE A 870 -33.55 -17.15 25.19
C ILE A 870 -34.30 -17.98 24.14
N ALA A 871 -34.22 -17.57 22.89
CA ALA A 871 -34.76 -18.30 21.77
C ALA A 871 -33.75 -19.39 21.35
N GLY A 872 -33.96 -20.57 21.79
CA GLY A 872 -33.25 -21.77 21.39
C GLY A 872 -32.11 -22.19 22.31
N ARG A 873 -31.74 -23.43 22.20
CA ARG A 873 -30.62 -24.01 22.92
C ARG A 873 -29.29 -23.63 22.23
N ARG A 874 -28.28 -23.29 23.00
CA ARG A 874 -26.95 -22.90 22.50
C ARG A 874 -26.29 -24.05 21.74
N VAL A 875 -25.84 -23.79 20.53
CA VAL A 875 -25.05 -24.72 19.73
C VAL A 875 -23.56 -24.27 19.80
N PRO A 876 -22.70 -25.05 20.45
CA PRO A 876 -21.28 -24.72 20.53
C PRO A 876 -20.59 -24.90 19.20
N CYS A 877 -19.36 -24.35 19.08
CA CYS A 877 -18.58 -24.54 17.89
C CYS A 877 -17.13 -24.96 18.18
N VAL A 878 -16.54 -25.59 17.17
CA VAL A 878 -15.10 -25.90 17.10
C VAL A 878 -14.57 -25.24 15.85
N SER A 879 -13.51 -24.47 15.96
CA SER A 879 -12.78 -23.97 14.78
C SER A 879 -11.49 -24.75 14.58
N VAL A 880 -11.15 -25.06 13.32
CA VAL A 880 -9.92 -25.77 12.97
C VAL A 880 -9.26 -25.16 11.75
N HIS A 881 -8.00 -24.78 11.91
CA HIS A 881 -7.16 -24.20 10.85
C HIS A 881 -5.68 -24.44 11.12
N ASP A 882 -4.85 -24.35 10.10
CA ASP A 882 -3.40 -24.50 10.17
C ASP A 882 -2.62 -23.19 10.15
N GLY A 883 -3.22 -22.13 10.68
CA GLY A 883 -2.58 -20.88 11.05
C GLY A 883 -2.44 -20.70 12.55
N GLU A 884 -1.87 -19.58 12.97
CA GLU A 884 -1.75 -19.23 14.39
C GLU A 884 -3.11 -18.95 15.03
N PRO A 885 -3.21 -19.07 16.38
CA PRO A 885 -4.40 -18.66 17.13
C PRO A 885 -4.78 -17.21 16.81
N GLY A 886 -6.06 -16.92 16.79
CA GLY A 886 -6.60 -15.60 16.49
C GLY A 886 -7.34 -15.52 15.17
N LEU A 887 -7.03 -16.34 14.17
CA LEU A 887 -7.72 -16.31 12.89
C LEU A 887 -9.23 -16.59 13.03
N LEU A 888 -9.62 -17.59 13.84
CA LEU A 888 -11.00 -17.98 14.07
C LEU A 888 -11.36 -18.08 15.56
N ASP A 889 -10.51 -17.63 16.47
CA ASP A 889 -10.70 -17.80 17.91
C ASP A 889 -11.87 -17.01 18.50
N ASN A 890 -12.40 -16.01 17.80
CA ASN A 890 -13.41 -15.10 18.27
C ASN A 890 -14.83 -15.34 17.71
N ILE A 891 -15.06 -16.44 17.00
CA ILE A 891 -16.42 -16.83 16.54
C ILE A 891 -17.34 -16.98 17.75
N GLY A 892 -16.90 -17.68 18.78
CA GLY A 892 -17.68 -17.89 20.00
C GLY A 892 -18.07 -16.60 20.69
N SER A 893 -17.16 -15.63 20.77
CA SER A 893 -17.46 -14.32 21.38
C SER A 893 -18.42 -13.49 20.53
N ALA A 894 -18.27 -13.52 19.20
CA ALA A 894 -19.18 -12.83 18.28
C ALA A 894 -20.61 -13.38 18.34
N LEU A 895 -20.77 -14.67 18.62
CA LEU A 895 -22.06 -15.35 18.69
C LEU A 895 -22.60 -15.56 20.12
N GLY A 896 -21.78 -15.36 21.15
CA GLY A 896 -22.16 -15.62 22.54
C GLY A 896 -22.31 -17.13 22.83
N ILE A 897 -21.48 -17.97 22.22
CA ILE A 897 -21.50 -19.44 22.35
C ILE A 897 -20.13 -19.96 22.78
N ARG A 898 -20.11 -21.22 23.27
CA ARG A 898 -18.86 -21.89 23.62
C ARG A 898 -18.08 -22.27 22.37
N GLN A 899 -16.78 -22.04 22.39
CA GLN A 899 -15.86 -22.38 21.29
C GLN A 899 -14.62 -23.08 21.84
N GLU A 900 -14.16 -24.12 21.15
CA GLU A 900 -12.79 -24.63 21.22
C GLU A 900 -12.09 -24.38 19.89
N SER A 901 -10.85 -23.87 19.96
CA SER A 901 -10.10 -23.49 18.77
C SER A 901 -8.86 -24.34 18.60
N LEU A 902 -8.79 -25.06 17.49
CA LEU A 902 -7.65 -25.89 17.09
C LEU A 902 -6.82 -25.12 16.05
N ALA A 903 -5.61 -24.70 16.49
CA ALA A 903 -4.72 -23.84 15.70
C ALA A 903 -3.26 -24.23 15.93
N VAL A 904 -2.37 -23.72 15.12
CA VAL A 904 -0.92 -23.92 15.26
C VAL A 904 -0.39 -23.11 16.44
N ARG A 905 0.13 -23.80 17.47
CA ARG A 905 0.64 -23.16 18.70
C ARG A 905 2.13 -23.38 18.94
N LYS A 906 2.82 -24.04 18.03
CA LYS A 906 4.25 -24.34 18.10
C LYS A 906 4.82 -24.45 16.69
N HIS A 907 6.14 -24.29 16.56
CA HIS A 907 6.81 -24.46 15.28
C HIS A 907 6.54 -25.84 14.69
N SER A 908 6.31 -25.92 13.38
CA SER A 908 6.01 -27.14 12.66
C SER A 908 7.29 -27.95 12.38
N LYS A 909 7.12 -29.11 11.78
CA LYS A 909 8.16 -30.05 11.39
C LYS A 909 7.88 -30.59 9.99
N CYS A 910 8.90 -31.17 9.37
CA CYS A 910 8.71 -31.95 8.14
C CYS A 910 8.04 -33.31 8.48
N GLY A 911 7.11 -33.72 7.63
CA GLY A 911 6.43 -35.00 7.80
C GLY A 911 5.25 -35.16 6.83
N ARG A 912 4.56 -36.30 6.92
CA ARG A 912 3.32 -36.49 6.16
C ARG A 912 2.19 -35.63 6.76
N PRO A 913 1.22 -35.20 5.95
CA PRO A 913 0.10 -34.41 6.45
C PRO A 913 -0.56 -34.99 7.72
N SER A 914 -0.82 -36.29 7.78
CA SER A 914 -1.41 -36.95 8.95
C SER A 914 -0.54 -36.86 10.20
N GLU A 915 0.80 -36.97 10.05
CA GLU A 915 1.74 -36.86 11.17
C GLU A 915 1.81 -35.42 11.70
N ILE A 916 1.86 -34.44 10.78
CA ILE A 916 1.94 -33.04 11.11
C ILE A 916 0.64 -32.54 11.76
N TYR A 917 -0.52 -32.92 11.23
CA TYR A 917 -1.80 -32.56 11.84
C TYR A 917 -1.92 -33.16 13.25
N LYS A 918 -1.56 -34.43 13.42
CA LYS A 918 -1.54 -35.05 14.75
C LYS A 918 -0.55 -34.36 15.69
N TYR A 919 0.64 -34.01 15.19
CA TYR A 919 1.61 -33.24 15.96
C TYR A 919 1.06 -31.91 16.48
N HIS A 920 0.28 -31.19 15.68
CA HIS A 920 -0.34 -29.94 16.07
C HIS A 920 -1.69 -30.07 16.79
N GLY A 921 -2.28 -31.28 16.83
CA GLY A 921 -3.62 -31.49 17.38
C GLY A 921 -4.72 -30.96 16.46
N LEU A 922 -4.55 -31.12 15.15
CA LEU A 922 -5.44 -30.63 14.10
C LEU A 922 -6.10 -31.77 13.30
N ASP A 923 -5.80 -33.02 13.65
CA ASP A 923 -6.38 -34.20 13.01
C ASP A 923 -7.84 -34.45 13.44
N SER A 924 -8.51 -35.34 12.74
CA SER A 924 -9.92 -35.65 12.98
C SER A 924 -10.20 -36.12 14.41
N ASP A 925 -9.27 -36.84 15.04
CA ASP A 925 -9.43 -37.30 16.42
C ASP A 925 -9.41 -36.15 17.42
N SER A 926 -8.50 -35.18 17.22
CA SER A 926 -8.46 -33.96 18.02
C SER A 926 -9.73 -33.10 17.85
N ILE A 927 -10.27 -33.02 16.64
CA ILE A 927 -11.55 -32.34 16.38
C ILE A 927 -12.72 -33.03 17.13
N ILE A 928 -12.77 -34.38 17.11
CA ILE A 928 -13.78 -35.15 17.83
C ILE A 928 -13.71 -34.90 19.34
N GLU A 929 -12.49 -34.87 19.89
CA GLU A 929 -12.27 -34.59 21.32
C GLU A 929 -12.73 -33.15 21.67
N ALA A 930 -12.37 -32.17 20.85
CA ALA A 930 -12.81 -30.80 21.03
C ALA A 930 -14.32 -30.62 20.94
N CYS A 931 -15.00 -31.33 20.02
CA CYS A 931 -16.48 -31.36 19.94
C CYS A 931 -17.11 -31.93 21.20
N GLY A 932 -16.57 -33.04 21.72
CA GLY A 932 -17.02 -33.62 22.97
C GLY A 932 -16.87 -32.69 24.17
N LYS A 933 -15.74 -31.97 24.23
CA LYS A 933 -15.46 -31.00 25.28
C LYS A 933 -16.45 -29.83 25.26
N VAL A 934 -16.66 -29.18 24.13
CA VAL A 934 -17.57 -28.01 24.04
C VAL A 934 -19.03 -28.39 24.24
N LEU A 935 -19.44 -29.60 23.84
CA LEU A 935 -20.80 -30.11 24.13
C LEU A 935 -20.98 -30.32 25.63
N ALA A 936 -20.03 -30.96 26.31
CA ALA A 936 -20.08 -31.17 27.76
C ALA A 936 -20.08 -29.85 28.53
N GLU A 937 -19.21 -28.89 28.15
CA GLU A 937 -19.16 -27.59 28.79
C GLU A 937 -20.47 -26.81 28.59
N THR A 938 -21.05 -26.83 27.37
CA THR A 938 -22.33 -26.20 27.07
C THR A 938 -23.48 -26.79 27.87
N ALA A 939 -23.52 -28.12 28.03
CA ALA A 939 -24.52 -28.80 28.87
C ALA A 939 -24.43 -28.37 30.34
N LEU A 940 -23.21 -28.22 30.87
CA LEU A 940 -22.97 -27.74 32.24
C LEU A 940 -23.40 -26.24 32.40
N GLU A 941 -23.11 -25.38 31.45
CA GLU A 941 -23.49 -23.98 31.50
C GLU A 941 -25.02 -23.76 31.45
N GLN A 942 -25.76 -24.60 30.75
CA GLN A 942 -27.22 -24.50 30.64
C GLN A 942 -27.91 -24.82 31.97
N THR A 943 -27.29 -25.55 32.88
CA THR A 943 -27.84 -25.91 34.17
C THR A 943 -27.66 -24.84 35.26
N VAL A 944 -26.82 -23.84 35.02
CA VAL A 944 -26.49 -22.80 36.02
C VAL A 944 -26.80 -21.41 35.48
N VAL A 945 -28.06 -21.02 35.42
CA VAL A 945 -28.42 -19.61 35.24
C VAL A 945 -28.42 -18.91 36.59
N SER A 946 -27.44 -18.04 36.85
CA SER A 946 -27.41 -17.22 38.05
C SER A 946 -28.49 -16.13 37.99
N THR A 947 -29.60 -16.41 38.60
CA THR A 947 -30.71 -15.43 38.80
C THR A 947 -30.26 -14.16 39.55
N ARG A 948 -29.16 -14.24 40.31
CA ARG A 948 -28.62 -13.10 41.06
C ARG A 948 -28.00 -12.02 40.14
N THR A 949 -27.20 -12.41 39.16
CA THR A 949 -26.57 -11.45 38.22
C THR A 949 -27.62 -10.73 37.38
N LEU A 950 -28.66 -11.49 36.92
CA LEU A 950 -29.79 -10.92 36.18
C LEU A 950 -30.62 -9.94 37.01
N ALA A 951 -30.87 -10.26 38.27
CA ALA A 951 -31.57 -9.39 39.21
C ALA A 951 -30.76 -8.10 39.51
N SER A 952 -29.42 -8.24 39.63
CA SER A 952 -28.54 -7.09 39.88
C SER A 952 -28.44 -6.16 38.68
N LEU A 953 -28.37 -6.68 37.48
CA LEU A 953 -28.38 -5.86 36.24
C LEU A 953 -29.68 -5.12 36.02
N ASN A 954 -30.81 -5.74 36.34
CA ASN A 954 -32.14 -5.14 36.24
C ASN A 954 -32.44 -4.15 37.36
N ALA A 955 -31.82 -4.26 38.53
CA ALA A 955 -32.10 -3.40 39.67
C ALA A 955 -31.42 -2.03 39.59
N GLY A 956 -30.47 -1.79 38.68
CA GLY A 956 -29.72 -0.53 38.50
C GLY A 956 -29.02 -0.03 39.77
N GLN A 957 -28.86 -0.87 40.80
CA GLN A 957 -28.23 -0.52 42.05
C GLN A 957 -26.75 -0.85 42.04
N GLN A 958 -25.90 0.12 42.21
CA GLN A 958 -24.53 -0.08 42.62
C GLN A 958 -24.50 -0.71 44.02
N THR A 959 -24.24 -1.98 44.11
CA THR A 959 -24.24 -2.72 45.40
C THR A 959 -22.90 -2.65 46.16
N ALA A 960 -21.90 -2.06 45.60
CA ALA A 960 -20.61 -1.81 46.30
C ALA A 960 -19.96 -0.53 45.75
N ALA A 961 -19.39 0.26 46.68
CA ALA A 961 -18.49 1.34 46.30
C ALA A 961 -17.22 0.73 45.63
N PRO A 962 -16.62 1.39 44.65
CA PRO A 962 -15.35 0.93 44.09
C PRO A 962 -14.32 0.84 45.22
N GLN A 963 -13.60 -0.28 45.27
CA GLN A 963 -12.61 -0.57 46.36
C GLN A 963 -11.46 0.46 46.39
N THR A 964 -11.16 1.06 45.29
CA THR A 964 -10.15 2.12 45.16
C THR A 964 -10.53 3.07 44.06
N ASP A 965 -10.50 4.35 44.39
CA ASP A 965 -10.66 5.37 43.37
C ASP A 965 -9.33 5.47 42.57
N TRP A 966 -9.18 4.58 41.59
CA TRP A 966 -8.02 4.53 40.72
C TRP A 966 -7.80 5.86 39.97
N ARG A 967 -8.85 6.71 39.84
CA ARG A 967 -8.76 8.05 39.25
C ARG A 967 -7.87 8.99 40.06
N GLN A 968 -7.74 8.77 41.35
CA GLN A 968 -6.79 9.54 42.20
C GLN A 968 -5.34 9.19 41.91
N LEU A 969 -5.11 7.97 41.38
CA LEU A 969 -3.78 7.48 40.99
C LEU A 969 -3.54 7.67 39.48
N TRP A 970 -4.58 8.06 38.72
CA TRP A 970 -4.45 8.33 37.30
C TRP A 970 -3.88 9.72 37.09
N PRO A 971 -2.70 9.86 36.49
CA PRO A 971 -2.19 11.19 36.20
C PRO A 971 -3.09 11.87 35.17
N GLU A 972 -3.67 13.02 35.52
CA GLU A 972 -4.51 13.86 34.62
C GLU A 972 -3.83 14.26 33.29
N ARG A 973 -2.58 13.81 33.11
CA ARG A 973 -1.72 14.15 31.96
C ARG A 973 -1.68 13.11 30.85
N HIS A 974 -2.46 12.05 30.94
CA HIS A 974 -2.33 10.93 30.03
C HIS A 974 -3.59 10.58 29.23
N GLU A 975 -4.57 11.47 29.19
CA GLU A 975 -5.55 11.45 28.12
C GLU A 975 -4.87 12.05 26.87
N HIS A 976 -4.16 11.20 26.16
CA HIS A 976 -3.57 11.53 24.86
C HIS A 976 -4.50 11.05 23.76
#